data_b9990c99eb64ed4c699b9a8bdbdd1225
#
_entry.id   b9990c99eb64ed4c699b9a8bdbdd1225
#
_cell.length_a   1.000
_cell.length_b   1.000
_cell.length_c   1.000
_cell.angle_alpha   90.00
_cell.angle_beta   90.00
_cell.angle_gamma   90.00
#
_symmetry.space_group_name_H-M   'P 1'
#
loop_
_entity.id
_entity.type
_entity.pdbx_description
1 polymer ?
#
loop_
_entity_poly.entity_id
_entity_poly.type
_entity_poly.pdbx_seq_one_letter_code
_entity_poly.pdbx_strand_id
1 'polypeptide(L)'
;MRLSDLKPGQSAVVVKVLGHGAFRKRMIEMGFVKGRTVKDMLQAPLNDPVKYSLMGYEVSLRRSEAAQVVVAEVDSQGHPRPDIDQAASEIPLAPGHLSAINVALIGNPNCGKTSLFNVASGAREHVGNYSGVTVDAKTGTFRQDDVTFRIVDLPGTYSLACYSPEELYVRKYLRDNEPDVIVNIVDATNLERNLYLTTELINMNRPMVIALNMFDELKQKGISLDYKKLSEMIGVPIVPTVARTGEGIRQLFDAVIAVAEDRHAVVRHVHVTLGKELEQSVGVLNRALKADPDLRPRFSPRYMAIKLLENDKEVESLVEGTKDAKEIFELRDREVERLAEVFPGEDVASLIAGESYGFISGALAETMEQNPVDSADTTRVLDAIVTNRLFGFPIFLAIMAFIFWATFSVGQYPMDWIEAAVGWLGSLVEQYMPDGPLKDLIGDGIIGGVGGVIVFLPNILILYFCLSFLEDSGYMARAAFIMDKVMHRMGIHGKSFIPLVMGFGCNVPAIMSTRSIESRSSRLITILINPFMSCSARVPIYVLLIGAFFPDHATLAVMSLYILGILVAVLTARMLRRFYFKADETPFVMELPPYRLPTFKASCRHMWAKGEQYLRKMGGVILVASIIVWALNYFPLHDEQASTPSFEAEQIDEGRIDTSRDSYLEMAGKAVNPVMEPAGFHWRATVAVLAGIPAKEIVVSSLGVLYTGDEEVAESKLSERIKAPNPVTGKPDFTSASALAFMVFVLLYFPCMATLVAIVKETGHWGYGLFSVVYNTAVAWLAAVITYQIAIWL
;
A
#
# COMPACT_ATOMS: atom_id res chain seq x y z
N MET A 1 25.12 26.07 6.21
CA MET A 1 25.01 24.77 6.86
C MET A 1 23.91 23.97 6.14
N ARG A 2 24.03 22.66 6.07
CA ARG A 2 22.99 21.80 5.49
C ARG A 2 22.11 21.23 6.58
N LEU A 3 20.88 20.92 6.27
CA LEU A 3 19.96 20.29 7.24
C LEU A 3 20.52 18.95 7.75
N SER A 4 21.25 18.21 6.90
CA SER A 4 21.92 16.95 7.27
C SER A 4 23.04 17.11 8.32
N ASP A 5 23.52 18.34 8.56
CA ASP A 5 24.63 18.62 9.45
C ASP A 5 24.17 18.95 10.87
N LEU A 6 22.85 19.12 11.08
CA LEU A 6 22.26 19.34 12.39
C LEU A 6 22.51 18.15 13.31
N LYS A 7 22.72 18.45 14.58
CA LYS A 7 22.82 17.43 15.64
C LYS A 7 21.44 17.19 16.27
N PRO A 8 21.18 15.99 16.78
CA PRO A 8 19.92 15.70 17.48
C PRO A 8 19.60 16.75 18.56
N GLY A 9 18.40 17.33 18.49
CA GLY A 9 17.94 18.41 19.36
C GLY A 9 18.27 19.82 18.87
N GLN A 10 19.11 20.01 17.87
CA GLN A 10 19.47 21.32 17.32
C GLN A 10 18.38 21.86 16.40
N SER A 11 18.11 23.17 16.47
CA SER A 11 17.16 23.87 15.61
C SER A 11 17.89 24.80 14.64
N ALA A 12 17.34 24.98 13.46
CA ALA A 12 17.84 25.91 12.45
C ALA A 12 16.68 26.48 11.63
N VAL A 13 16.91 27.58 10.92
CA VAL A 13 15.94 28.17 10.00
C VAL A 13 16.25 27.78 8.57
N VAL A 14 15.25 27.36 7.82
CA VAL A 14 15.38 27.04 6.39
C VAL A 14 15.73 28.31 5.62
N VAL A 15 16.82 28.28 4.87
CA VAL A 15 17.26 29.38 4.00
C VAL A 15 16.83 29.10 2.56
N LYS A 16 17.06 27.89 2.06
CA LYS A 16 16.76 27.49 0.68
C LYS A 16 16.73 25.97 0.53
N VAL A 17 15.85 25.48 -0.31
CA VAL A 17 15.88 24.08 -0.78
C VAL A 17 16.61 24.05 -2.11
N LEU A 18 17.65 23.23 -2.21
CA LEU A 18 18.40 22.97 -3.44
C LEU A 18 17.75 21.79 -4.17
N GLY A 19 18.25 21.54 -5.39
CA GLY A 19 17.69 20.53 -6.27
C GLY A 19 16.70 21.13 -7.25
N HIS A 20 16.17 20.32 -8.16
CA HIS A 20 15.27 20.73 -9.23
C HIS A 20 14.10 19.75 -9.37
N GLY A 21 13.03 20.17 -10.03
CA GLY A 21 11.87 19.31 -10.36
C GLY A 21 11.05 18.88 -9.15
N ALA A 22 10.58 17.63 -9.19
CA ALA A 22 9.65 17.05 -8.22
C ALA A 22 10.16 17.07 -6.77
N PHE A 23 11.48 16.88 -6.57
CA PHE A 23 12.09 16.89 -5.24
C PHE A 23 11.88 18.23 -4.53
N ARG A 24 12.30 19.33 -5.19
CA ARG A 24 12.23 20.66 -4.58
C ARG A 24 10.79 21.06 -4.27
N LYS A 25 9.88 20.82 -5.21
CA LYS A 25 8.47 21.12 -5.02
C LYS A 25 7.85 20.34 -3.86
N ARG A 26 8.14 19.03 -3.78
CA ARG A 26 7.68 18.19 -2.68
C ARG A 26 8.17 18.65 -1.31
N MET A 27 9.45 19.07 -1.23
CA MET A 27 10.00 19.64 0.01
C MET A 27 9.29 20.95 0.41
N ILE A 28 8.94 21.78 -0.55
CA ILE A 28 8.23 23.04 -0.33
C ILE A 28 6.79 22.78 0.13
N GLU A 29 6.07 21.86 -0.52
CA GLU A 29 4.72 21.42 -0.13
C GLU A 29 4.69 20.82 1.30
N MET A 30 5.79 20.22 1.71
CA MET A 30 6.00 19.73 3.07
C MET A 30 6.38 20.85 4.07
N GLY A 31 6.44 22.11 3.64
CA GLY A 31 6.70 23.25 4.49
C GLY A 31 8.18 23.62 4.66
N PHE A 32 9.12 23.02 3.92
CA PHE A 32 10.52 23.46 3.91
C PHE A 32 10.68 24.76 3.12
N VAL A 33 10.03 25.83 3.59
CA VAL A 33 10.08 27.15 2.97
C VAL A 33 11.02 28.09 3.77
N LYS A 34 11.56 29.10 3.09
CA LYS A 34 12.48 30.08 3.68
C LYS A 34 11.86 30.74 4.94
N GLY A 35 12.65 30.84 6.01
CA GLY A 35 12.22 31.46 7.27
C GLY A 35 11.57 30.50 8.26
N ARG A 36 11.32 29.24 7.89
CA ARG A 36 10.72 28.24 8.83
C ARG A 36 11.76 27.54 9.66
N THR A 37 11.45 27.40 10.96
CA THR A 37 12.32 26.68 11.89
C THR A 37 12.13 25.19 11.72
N VAL A 38 13.24 24.47 11.60
CA VAL A 38 13.31 23.01 11.56
C VAL A 38 14.23 22.52 12.67
N LYS A 39 13.85 21.42 13.34
CA LYS A 39 14.60 20.82 14.44
C LYS A 39 14.92 19.37 14.14
N ASP A 40 16.17 18.95 14.31
CA ASP A 40 16.56 17.54 14.27
C ASP A 40 16.05 16.87 15.57
N MET A 41 15.20 15.86 15.42
CA MET A 41 14.57 15.18 16.57
C MET A 41 15.27 13.87 16.89
N LEU A 42 15.51 13.04 15.88
CA LEU A 42 15.99 11.68 16.06
C LEU A 42 16.60 11.14 14.76
N GLN A 43 17.61 10.26 14.89
CA GLN A 43 18.22 9.56 13.75
C GLN A 43 17.89 8.08 13.84
N ALA A 44 17.57 7.45 12.70
CA ALA A 44 17.32 6.00 12.64
C ALA A 44 18.54 5.20 13.15
N PRO A 45 18.36 3.93 13.58
CA PRO A 45 19.43 3.10 14.13
C PRO A 45 20.69 3.01 13.27
N LEU A 46 20.56 3.18 11.95
CA LEU A 46 21.66 3.19 10.99
C LEU A 46 22.12 4.60 10.60
N ASN A 47 21.74 5.64 11.38
CA ASN A 47 21.98 7.07 11.13
C ASN A 47 21.37 7.61 9.82
N ASP A 48 20.36 6.93 9.27
CA ASP A 48 19.65 7.32 8.07
C ASP A 48 18.37 6.47 7.92
N PRO A 49 17.19 7.08 7.75
CA PRO A 49 16.89 8.51 7.63
C PRO A 49 16.95 9.28 8.97
N VAL A 50 16.83 10.61 8.88
CA VAL A 50 16.79 11.50 10.03
C VAL A 50 15.39 12.08 10.18
N LYS A 51 14.90 12.16 11.40
CA LYS A 51 13.59 12.69 11.76
C LYS A 51 13.71 14.15 12.15
N TYR A 52 13.01 15.01 11.47
CA TYR A 52 12.94 16.44 11.70
C TYR A 52 11.54 16.84 12.17
N SER A 53 11.46 17.83 13.07
CA SER A 53 10.23 18.53 13.41
C SER A 53 10.18 19.86 12.65
N LEU A 54 9.08 20.08 11.96
CA LEU A 54 8.82 21.28 11.15
C LEU A 54 7.34 21.64 11.28
N MET A 55 7.05 22.90 11.59
CA MET A 55 5.67 23.40 11.68
C MET A 55 4.73 22.55 12.57
N GLY A 56 5.26 21.99 13.67
CA GLY A 56 4.49 21.18 14.61
C GLY A 56 4.25 19.71 14.25
N TYR A 57 4.72 19.25 13.11
CA TYR A 57 4.68 17.85 12.73
C TYR A 57 6.07 17.26 12.48
N GLU A 58 6.15 15.94 12.38
CA GLU A 58 7.39 15.20 12.23
C GLU A 58 7.52 14.61 10.84
N VAL A 59 8.65 14.85 10.21
CA VAL A 59 8.98 14.35 8.87
C VAL A 59 10.33 13.65 8.88
N SER A 60 10.44 12.55 8.15
CA SER A 60 11.69 11.81 8.00
C SER A 60 12.26 12.02 6.60
N LEU A 61 13.52 12.43 6.55
CA LEU A 61 14.27 12.62 5.32
C LEU A 61 15.53 11.76 5.34
N ARG A 62 15.93 11.24 4.20
CA ARG A 62 17.27 10.67 4.05
C ARG A 62 18.33 11.74 4.17
N ARG A 63 19.51 11.39 4.66
CA ARG A 63 20.61 12.36 4.77
C ARG A 63 20.97 13.00 3.43
N SER A 64 20.91 12.26 2.34
CA SER A 64 21.12 12.78 0.99
C SER A 64 20.09 13.84 0.58
N GLU A 65 18.85 13.70 1.02
CA GLU A 65 17.76 14.65 0.78
C GLU A 65 17.86 15.85 1.72
N ALA A 66 18.12 15.62 3.00
CA ALA A 66 18.38 16.68 3.97
C ALA A 66 19.61 17.53 3.59
N ALA A 67 20.62 16.96 2.92
CA ALA A 67 21.75 17.70 2.41
C ALA A 67 21.38 18.70 1.29
N GLN A 68 20.20 18.57 0.69
CA GLN A 68 19.70 19.52 -0.32
C GLN A 68 18.98 20.73 0.32
N VAL A 69 18.78 20.74 1.64
CA VAL A 69 18.15 21.87 2.35
C VAL A 69 19.23 22.68 3.05
N VAL A 70 19.34 23.94 2.68
CA VAL A 70 20.26 24.91 3.32
C VAL A 70 19.57 25.54 4.51
N VAL A 71 20.23 25.55 5.67
CA VAL A 71 19.71 26.12 6.91
C VAL A 71 20.73 27.06 7.55
N ALA A 72 20.23 28.00 8.35
CA ALA A 72 21.03 28.90 9.18
C ALA A 72 20.72 28.63 10.65
N GLU A 73 21.73 28.75 11.52
CA GLU A 73 21.53 28.67 12.96
C GLU A 73 20.66 29.80 13.46
N VAL A 74 19.81 29.52 14.45
CA VAL A 74 18.90 30.53 15.03
C VAL A 74 19.62 31.29 16.13
N ASP A 75 19.74 32.61 15.99
CA ASP A 75 20.00 33.52 17.12
C ASP A 75 18.70 33.79 17.87
N SER A 76 18.80 33.91 19.20
CA SER A 76 17.69 33.85 20.15
C SER A 76 16.68 35.02 20.14
N GLN A 77 16.63 35.85 19.11
CA GLN A 77 15.61 36.91 18.96
C GLN A 77 15.37 37.29 17.51
N GLY A 78 14.16 37.16 17.02
CA GLY A 78 13.70 37.93 15.90
C GLY A 78 12.78 37.33 14.88
N HIS A 79 11.56 37.87 14.77
CA HIS A 79 10.61 37.65 13.70
C HIS A 79 10.59 38.81 12.74
N PRO A 80 10.35 38.63 11.42
CA PRO A 80 9.88 39.68 10.51
C PRO A 80 8.36 39.66 10.36
N ARG A 81 7.74 40.83 10.26
CA ARG A 81 6.30 41.04 10.04
C ARG A 81 5.97 41.32 8.58
N PRO A 82 4.75 41.01 8.10
CA PRO A 82 4.20 41.55 6.83
C PRO A 82 2.98 42.44 7.00
N ASP A 83 2.81 43.38 6.08
CA ASP A 83 1.64 44.26 5.93
C ASP A 83 0.61 43.74 4.93
N ILE A 84 -0.68 44.01 5.17
CA ILE A 84 -1.81 43.50 4.38
C ILE A 84 -2.65 44.65 3.88
N ASP A 85 -3.04 44.64 2.59
CA ASP A 85 -4.09 45.46 2.03
C ASP A 85 -5.09 44.64 1.19
N GLN A 86 -6.38 44.98 1.28
CA GLN A 86 -7.55 44.26 0.81
C GLN A 86 -8.14 44.84 -0.50
N ALA A 87 -8.68 43.95 -1.38
CA ALA A 87 -9.70 44.37 -2.38
C ALA A 87 -10.62 43.20 -2.77
N ALA A 88 -11.92 43.41 -2.70
CA ALA A 88 -13.00 42.48 -3.00
C ALA A 88 -13.78 42.88 -4.26
N SER A 89 -14.37 41.89 -4.98
CA SER A 89 -15.43 42.14 -5.95
C SER A 89 -16.38 40.94 -6.12
N GLU A 90 -17.68 41.24 -6.18
CA GLU A 90 -18.83 40.32 -6.10
C GLU A 90 -19.40 39.94 -7.47
N ILE A 91 -19.97 38.71 -7.57
CA ILE A 91 -20.96 38.33 -8.60
C ILE A 91 -21.98 37.36 -7.96
N PRO A 92 -23.31 37.62 -8.07
CA PRO A 92 -24.35 36.80 -7.43
C PRO A 92 -24.90 35.69 -8.33
N LEU A 93 -25.22 34.52 -7.74
CA LEU A 93 -25.96 33.43 -8.33
C LEU A 93 -27.35 33.26 -7.66
N ALA A 94 -28.36 32.86 -8.44
CA ALA A 94 -29.76 32.82 -8.01
C ALA A 94 -30.13 31.57 -7.18
N PRO A 95 -31.06 31.68 -6.20
CA PRO A 95 -31.37 30.58 -5.28
C PRO A 95 -32.36 29.56 -5.86
N GLY A 96 -32.03 28.27 -5.75
CA GLY A 96 -32.89 27.15 -6.06
C GLY A 96 -32.86 26.12 -4.95
N HIS A 97 -34.00 25.56 -4.53
CA HIS A 97 -34.09 24.45 -3.59
C HIS A 97 -33.52 23.21 -4.25
N LEU A 98 -32.40 22.70 -3.73
CA LEU A 98 -31.74 21.52 -4.22
C LEU A 98 -32.28 20.27 -3.51
N SER A 99 -32.86 19.32 -4.25
CA SER A 99 -33.31 18.02 -3.72
C SER A 99 -32.18 17.00 -3.53
N ALA A 100 -31.03 17.21 -4.17
CA ALA A 100 -29.83 16.39 -4.04
C ALA A 100 -28.58 17.26 -4.20
N ILE A 101 -27.57 17.00 -3.36
CA ILE A 101 -26.27 17.71 -3.36
C ILE A 101 -25.13 16.71 -3.55
N ASN A 102 -24.26 16.95 -4.53
CA ASN A 102 -23.06 16.16 -4.78
C ASN A 102 -21.89 16.76 -4.00
N VAL A 103 -21.30 16.00 -3.10
CA VAL A 103 -20.23 16.45 -2.20
C VAL A 103 -18.96 15.67 -2.47
N ALA A 104 -17.85 16.37 -2.70
CA ALA A 104 -16.53 15.78 -2.76
C ALA A 104 -15.79 15.98 -1.42
N LEU A 105 -15.38 14.88 -0.78
CA LEU A 105 -14.53 14.92 0.41
C LEU A 105 -13.06 14.97 -0.03
N ILE A 106 -12.37 16.03 0.37
CA ILE A 106 -10.95 16.25 0.08
C ILE A 106 -10.21 16.50 1.39
N GLY A 107 -8.94 16.24 1.43
CA GLY A 107 -8.10 16.55 2.60
C GLY A 107 -6.78 15.78 2.56
N ASN A 108 -5.87 16.19 3.43
CA ASN A 108 -4.56 15.56 3.53
C ASN A 108 -4.67 14.08 3.93
N PRO A 109 -3.68 13.24 3.61
CA PRO A 109 -3.58 11.92 4.20
C PRO A 109 -3.66 11.99 5.73
N ASN A 110 -4.34 11.03 6.34
CA ASN A 110 -4.52 10.90 7.80
C ASN A 110 -5.33 12.00 8.51
N CYS A 111 -5.97 12.92 7.80
CA CYS A 111 -6.87 13.93 8.41
C CYS A 111 -8.22 13.36 8.91
N GLY A 112 -8.46 12.05 8.75
CA GLY A 112 -9.70 11.38 9.19
C GLY A 112 -10.83 11.40 8.15
N LYS A 113 -10.53 11.62 6.88
CA LYS A 113 -11.48 11.73 5.76
C LYS A 113 -12.37 10.49 5.62
N THR A 114 -11.78 9.30 5.50
CA THR A 114 -12.54 8.04 5.40
C THR A 114 -13.35 7.74 6.67
N SER A 115 -12.88 8.15 7.84
CA SER A 115 -13.64 8.02 9.08
C SER A 115 -14.90 8.90 9.06
N LEU A 116 -14.79 10.14 8.60
CA LEU A 116 -15.91 11.05 8.43
C LEU A 116 -16.90 10.52 7.38
N PHE A 117 -16.40 10.03 6.24
CA PHE A 117 -17.21 9.38 5.20
C PHE A 117 -18.03 8.19 5.76
N ASN A 118 -17.38 7.28 6.50
CA ASN A 118 -18.03 6.10 7.05
C ASN A 118 -19.12 6.44 8.08
N VAL A 119 -18.90 7.48 8.88
CA VAL A 119 -19.91 7.91 9.87
C VAL A 119 -21.06 8.63 9.18
N ALA A 120 -20.79 9.47 8.17
CA ALA A 120 -21.83 10.18 7.43
C ALA A 120 -22.68 9.23 6.59
N SER A 121 -22.07 8.27 5.86
CA SER A 121 -22.78 7.37 4.96
C SER A 121 -23.50 6.19 5.67
N GLY A 122 -23.27 6.00 6.97
CA GLY A 122 -23.88 4.90 7.74
C GLY A 122 -23.54 3.51 7.20
N ALA A 123 -22.35 3.32 6.64
CA ALA A 123 -21.86 2.07 6.04
C ALA A 123 -22.64 1.58 4.78
N ARG A 124 -23.34 2.45 4.09
CA ARG A 124 -23.90 2.18 2.75
C ARG A 124 -22.90 2.59 1.67
N GLU A 125 -21.85 1.79 1.51
CA GLU A 125 -20.75 2.06 0.58
C GLU A 125 -20.97 1.34 -0.76
N HIS A 126 -20.71 2.05 -1.87
CA HIS A 126 -20.43 1.45 -3.17
C HIS A 126 -19.00 1.81 -3.58
N VAL A 127 -18.18 0.81 -3.85
CA VAL A 127 -16.83 1.01 -4.42
C VAL A 127 -16.98 1.12 -5.92
N GLY A 128 -16.75 2.30 -6.47
CA GLY A 128 -16.73 2.55 -7.91
C GLY A 128 -15.28 2.56 -8.43
N ASN A 129 -14.95 1.64 -9.36
CA ASN A 129 -13.72 1.73 -10.14
C ASN A 129 -13.97 2.67 -11.33
N TYR A 130 -13.31 3.82 -11.35
CA TYR A 130 -13.31 4.67 -12.54
C TYR A 130 -12.26 4.19 -13.55
N SER A 131 -12.68 4.05 -14.81
CA SER A 131 -11.82 3.57 -15.89
C SER A 131 -10.64 4.51 -16.12
N GLY A 132 -9.42 3.99 -15.99
CA GLY A 132 -8.18 4.66 -16.38
C GLY A 132 -7.17 4.99 -15.26
N VAL A 133 -7.53 4.85 -13.98
CA VAL A 133 -6.60 5.02 -12.84
C VAL A 133 -6.87 3.94 -11.80
N THR A 134 -5.83 3.30 -11.26
CA THR A 134 -5.91 2.27 -10.20
C THR A 134 -6.21 2.86 -8.81
N VAL A 135 -7.01 3.92 -8.75
CA VAL A 135 -7.36 4.60 -7.49
C VAL A 135 -8.85 4.39 -7.21
N ASP A 136 -9.15 3.73 -6.11
CA ASP A 136 -10.53 3.45 -5.67
C ASP A 136 -11.11 4.69 -4.98
N ALA A 137 -12.09 5.37 -5.59
CA ALA A 137 -12.93 6.33 -4.90
C ALA A 137 -14.17 5.64 -4.35
N LYS A 138 -14.49 5.89 -3.09
CA LYS A 138 -15.70 5.37 -2.46
C LYS A 138 -16.84 6.36 -2.61
N THR A 139 -18.01 5.87 -3.00
CA THR A 139 -19.22 6.66 -3.08
C THR A 139 -20.24 6.20 -2.04
N GLY A 140 -20.89 7.16 -1.41
CA GLY A 140 -21.97 6.89 -0.43
C GLY A 140 -23.12 7.85 -0.61
N THR A 141 -24.31 7.41 -0.19
CA THR A 141 -25.48 8.27 -0.18
C THR A 141 -26.14 8.25 1.20
N PHE A 142 -26.53 9.41 1.69
CA PHE A 142 -27.36 9.50 2.89
C PHE A 142 -28.35 10.66 2.77
N ARG A 143 -29.33 10.69 3.66
CA ARG A 143 -30.36 11.73 3.69
C ARG A 143 -30.32 12.45 5.04
N GLN A 144 -30.31 13.77 5.01
CA GLN A 144 -30.49 14.60 6.18
C GLN A 144 -31.62 15.59 5.86
N ASP A 145 -32.63 15.61 6.72
CA ASP A 145 -33.88 16.35 6.49
C ASP A 145 -34.51 15.99 5.12
N ASP A 146 -34.74 16.94 4.23
CA ASP A 146 -35.31 16.72 2.89
C ASP A 146 -34.26 16.65 1.77
N VAL A 147 -32.96 16.75 2.11
CA VAL A 147 -31.87 16.76 1.15
C VAL A 147 -31.17 15.41 1.08
N THR A 148 -30.94 14.91 -0.13
CA THR A 148 -30.15 13.70 -0.37
C THR A 148 -28.70 14.09 -0.72
N PHE A 149 -27.73 13.62 0.05
CA PHE A 149 -26.32 13.82 -0.22
C PHE A 149 -25.73 12.64 -0.97
N ARG A 150 -24.99 12.93 -2.03
CA ARG A 150 -24.11 11.97 -2.71
C ARG A 150 -22.68 12.37 -2.40
N ILE A 151 -22.03 11.56 -1.56
CA ILE A 151 -20.67 11.85 -1.09
C ILE A 151 -19.69 10.97 -1.85
N VAL A 152 -18.57 11.56 -2.26
CA VAL A 152 -17.43 10.85 -2.84
C VAL A 152 -16.20 11.07 -1.97
N ASP A 153 -15.62 9.97 -1.46
CA ASP A 153 -14.34 10.00 -0.72
C ASP A 153 -13.20 9.96 -1.71
N LEU A 154 -12.54 11.09 -1.93
CA LEU A 154 -11.38 11.20 -2.83
C LEU A 154 -10.09 10.79 -2.09
N PRO A 155 -9.05 10.33 -2.80
CA PRO A 155 -7.75 10.03 -2.19
C PRO A 155 -7.19 11.19 -1.40
N GLY A 156 -6.39 10.90 -0.37
CA GLY A 156 -5.69 11.94 0.39
C GLY A 156 -4.62 12.61 -0.46
N THR A 157 -4.59 13.95 -0.44
CA THR A 157 -3.60 14.73 -1.18
C THR A 157 -3.11 15.91 -0.34
N TYR A 158 -1.85 16.30 -0.54
CA TYR A 158 -1.26 17.47 0.13
C TYR A 158 -1.38 18.75 -0.69
N SER A 159 -1.45 18.59 -2.01
CA SER A 159 -1.60 19.67 -2.98
C SER A 159 -2.35 19.17 -4.22
N LEU A 160 -2.70 20.07 -5.11
CA LEU A 160 -3.29 19.77 -6.41
C LEU A 160 -2.23 19.76 -7.53
N ALA A 161 -0.96 19.49 -7.18
CA ALA A 161 0.16 19.46 -8.08
C ALA A 161 0.31 18.10 -8.70
N CYS A 162 -0.11 17.65 -9.74
CA CYS A 162 -0.13 16.36 -10.45
C CYS A 162 1.17 15.51 -10.42
N TYR A 163 1.79 15.33 -9.25
CA TYR A 163 2.99 14.48 -9.09
C TYR A 163 2.66 13.05 -8.73
N SER A 164 1.60 12.83 -7.95
CA SER A 164 1.13 11.49 -7.64
C SER A 164 -0.11 11.14 -8.46
N PRO A 165 -0.36 9.85 -8.73
CA PRO A 165 -1.60 9.40 -9.35
C PRO A 165 -2.84 9.85 -8.60
N GLU A 166 -2.76 9.92 -7.27
CA GLU A 166 -3.82 10.35 -6.37
C GLU A 166 -4.14 11.84 -6.55
N GLU A 167 -3.11 12.70 -6.59
CA GLU A 167 -3.27 14.14 -6.84
C GLU A 167 -3.88 14.43 -8.21
N LEU A 168 -3.37 13.74 -9.23
CA LEU A 168 -3.91 13.82 -10.59
C LEU A 168 -5.39 13.40 -10.64
N TYR A 169 -5.74 12.34 -9.89
CA TYR A 169 -7.11 11.85 -9.83
C TYR A 169 -8.04 12.87 -9.17
N VAL A 170 -7.66 13.41 -8.00
CA VAL A 170 -8.44 14.44 -7.29
C VAL A 170 -8.70 15.64 -8.20
N ARG A 171 -7.66 16.14 -8.84
CA ARG A 171 -7.77 17.30 -9.74
C ARG A 171 -8.66 17.04 -10.96
N LYS A 172 -8.50 15.87 -11.61
CA LYS A 172 -9.38 15.46 -12.72
C LYS A 172 -10.83 15.31 -12.26
N TYR A 173 -11.05 14.73 -11.07
CA TYR A 173 -12.39 14.58 -10.53
C TYR A 173 -13.07 15.93 -10.31
N LEU A 174 -12.36 16.91 -9.71
CA LEU A 174 -12.88 18.26 -9.50
C LEU A 174 -13.19 19.00 -10.80
N ARG A 175 -12.42 18.74 -11.86
CA ARG A 175 -12.64 19.31 -13.19
C ARG A 175 -13.83 18.67 -13.89
N ASP A 176 -13.89 17.34 -13.92
CA ASP A 176 -14.78 16.61 -14.82
C ASP A 176 -16.18 16.36 -14.20
N ASN A 177 -16.27 16.28 -12.86
CA ASN A 177 -17.53 15.96 -12.16
C ASN A 177 -18.19 17.16 -11.48
N GLU A 178 -17.52 18.30 -11.38
CA GLU A 178 -18.03 19.57 -10.83
C GLU A 178 -18.94 19.38 -9.60
N PRO A 179 -18.41 18.94 -8.44
CA PRO A 179 -19.23 18.74 -7.24
C PRO A 179 -19.88 20.06 -6.82
N ASP A 180 -21.12 20.00 -6.31
CA ASP A 180 -21.87 21.18 -5.85
C ASP A 180 -21.15 21.86 -4.69
N VAL A 181 -20.57 21.09 -3.75
CA VAL A 181 -19.77 21.58 -2.62
C VAL A 181 -18.59 20.66 -2.37
N ILE A 182 -17.43 21.27 -2.11
CA ILE A 182 -16.25 20.60 -1.62
C ILE A 182 -16.24 20.65 -0.09
N VAL A 183 -16.10 19.49 0.57
CA VAL A 183 -15.82 19.44 2.00
C VAL A 183 -14.32 19.13 2.17
N ASN A 184 -13.55 20.12 2.58
CA ASN A 184 -12.13 19.99 2.87
C ASN A 184 -11.93 19.60 4.33
N ILE A 185 -11.43 18.37 4.57
CA ILE A 185 -11.18 17.84 5.91
C ILE A 185 -9.76 18.24 6.33
N VAL A 186 -9.68 19.08 7.35
CA VAL A 186 -8.45 19.65 7.91
C VAL A 186 -8.19 19.05 9.27
N ASP A 187 -6.99 18.54 9.50
CA ASP A 187 -6.55 18.11 10.83
C ASP A 187 -6.26 19.32 11.72
N ALA A 188 -7.07 19.51 12.75
CA ALA A 188 -6.93 20.61 13.69
C ALA A 188 -5.58 20.62 14.44
N THR A 189 -4.93 19.46 14.55
CA THR A 189 -3.64 19.35 15.26
C THR A 189 -2.44 19.76 14.40
N ASN A 190 -2.64 19.90 13.06
CA ASN A 190 -1.61 20.26 12.08
C ASN A 190 -2.13 21.30 11.07
N LEU A 191 -2.71 22.40 11.59
CA LEU A 191 -3.43 23.39 10.79
C LEU A 191 -2.59 24.00 9.68
N GLU A 192 -1.41 24.49 10.00
CA GLU A 192 -0.57 25.27 9.09
C GLU A 192 -0.30 24.48 7.78
N ARG A 193 -0.02 23.20 7.90
CA ARG A 193 0.21 22.33 6.74
C ARG A 193 -1.08 21.97 6.00
N ASN A 194 -2.14 21.68 6.74
CA ASN A 194 -3.40 21.25 6.11
C ASN A 194 -4.08 22.42 5.37
N LEU A 195 -3.90 23.63 5.82
CA LEU A 195 -4.43 24.82 5.18
C LEU A 195 -3.73 25.16 3.85
N TYR A 196 -2.56 24.60 3.55
CA TYR A 196 -1.92 24.78 2.24
C TYR A 196 -2.82 24.26 1.09
N LEU A 197 -3.35 23.04 1.22
CA LEU A 197 -4.34 22.52 0.26
C LEU A 197 -5.60 23.41 0.20
N THR A 198 -6.01 23.97 1.33
CA THR A 198 -7.13 24.92 1.39
C THR A 198 -6.88 26.15 0.52
N THR A 199 -5.66 26.70 0.53
CA THR A 199 -5.33 27.88 -0.32
C THR A 199 -5.40 27.55 -1.80
N GLU A 200 -5.01 26.34 -2.22
CA GLU A 200 -5.15 25.89 -3.60
C GLU A 200 -6.63 25.72 -4.02
N LEU A 201 -7.45 25.15 -3.12
CA LEU A 201 -8.89 24.98 -3.36
C LEU A 201 -9.63 26.33 -3.44
N ILE A 202 -9.24 27.31 -2.59
CA ILE A 202 -9.76 28.69 -2.68
C ILE A 202 -9.47 29.29 -4.06
N ASN A 203 -8.25 29.13 -4.58
CA ASN A 203 -7.86 29.63 -5.90
C ASN A 203 -8.66 28.98 -7.04
N MET A 204 -9.18 27.74 -6.83
CA MET A 204 -10.10 27.11 -7.80
C MET A 204 -11.47 27.77 -7.86
N ASN A 205 -11.82 28.58 -6.87
CA ASN A 205 -13.10 29.31 -6.77
C ASN A 205 -14.33 28.39 -6.85
N ARG A 206 -14.33 27.30 -6.06
CA ARG A 206 -15.46 26.37 -5.94
C ARG A 206 -16.10 26.49 -4.56
N PRO A 207 -17.44 26.28 -4.44
CA PRO A 207 -18.12 26.27 -3.14
C PRO A 207 -17.47 25.25 -2.20
N MET A 208 -17.09 25.68 -1.00
CA MET A 208 -16.34 24.85 -0.07
C MET A 208 -16.75 25.07 1.38
N VAL A 209 -16.68 23.99 2.18
CA VAL A 209 -16.79 23.99 3.64
C VAL A 209 -15.58 23.28 4.23
N ILE A 210 -15.01 23.81 5.29
CA ILE A 210 -13.92 23.16 6.02
C ILE A 210 -14.48 22.37 7.19
N ALA A 211 -14.23 21.06 7.20
CA ALA A 211 -14.45 20.20 8.36
C ALA A 211 -13.17 20.18 9.20
N LEU A 212 -13.14 20.89 10.31
CA LEU A 212 -12.01 20.97 11.22
C LEU A 212 -12.01 19.75 12.15
N ASN A 213 -11.40 18.66 11.68
CA ASN A 213 -11.45 17.37 12.35
C ASN A 213 -10.38 17.21 13.44
N MET A 214 -10.58 16.21 14.34
CA MET A 214 -9.73 16.00 15.51
C MET A 214 -9.71 17.22 16.47
N PHE A 215 -10.81 17.93 16.54
CA PHE A 215 -10.92 19.14 17.37
C PHE A 215 -10.83 18.84 18.87
N ASP A 216 -11.20 17.62 19.27
CA ASP A 216 -10.98 17.09 20.63
C ASP A 216 -9.49 16.99 20.98
N GLU A 217 -8.64 16.56 20.06
CA GLU A 217 -7.20 16.46 20.27
C GLU A 217 -6.54 17.83 20.36
N LEU A 218 -7.01 18.83 19.57
CA LEU A 218 -6.55 20.21 19.66
C LEU A 218 -6.80 20.79 21.07
N LYS A 219 -8.01 20.60 21.61
CA LYS A 219 -8.39 21.01 22.95
C LYS A 219 -7.54 20.31 24.02
N GLN A 220 -7.28 19.00 23.87
CA GLN A 220 -6.43 18.24 24.78
C GLN A 220 -4.98 18.75 24.83
N LYS A 221 -4.47 19.29 23.71
CA LYS A 221 -3.14 19.92 23.64
C LYS A 221 -3.11 21.33 24.28
N GLY A 222 -4.20 21.83 24.84
CA GLY A 222 -4.29 23.16 25.44
C GLY A 222 -4.21 24.30 24.44
N ILE A 223 -4.47 24.02 23.15
CA ILE A 223 -4.48 25.04 22.09
C ILE A 223 -5.90 25.56 21.95
N SER A 224 -6.07 26.89 22.08
CA SER A 224 -7.32 27.59 21.79
C SER A 224 -7.27 28.13 20.37
N LEU A 225 -8.31 27.84 19.58
CA LEU A 225 -8.46 28.32 18.21
C LEU A 225 -9.82 29.01 18.04
N ASP A 226 -9.78 30.28 17.69
CA ASP A 226 -10.97 30.99 17.22
C ASP A 226 -11.25 30.65 15.76
N TYR A 227 -11.90 29.49 15.57
CA TYR A 227 -12.25 28.99 14.24
C TYR A 227 -13.29 29.90 13.52
N LYS A 228 -14.07 30.73 14.26
CA LYS A 228 -15.02 31.68 13.65
C LYS A 228 -14.27 32.80 12.99
N LYS A 229 -13.34 33.43 13.73
CA LYS A 229 -12.47 34.47 13.19
C LYS A 229 -11.63 33.96 12.03
N LEU A 230 -11.08 32.74 12.14
CA LEU A 230 -10.36 32.08 11.04
C LEU A 230 -11.25 31.87 9.79
N SER A 231 -12.50 31.45 10.00
CA SER A 231 -13.50 31.30 8.94
C SER A 231 -13.78 32.63 8.21
N GLU A 232 -13.90 33.73 8.96
CA GLU A 232 -14.10 35.09 8.40
C GLU A 232 -12.89 35.56 7.61
N MET A 233 -11.67 35.30 8.09
CA MET A 233 -10.42 35.66 7.42
C MET A 233 -10.20 34.91 6.13
N ILE A 234 -10.49 33.58 6.13
CA ILE A 234 -10.33 32.71 4.96
C ILE A 234 -11.54 32.84 3.99
N GLY A 235 -12.69 33.33 4.46
CA GLY A 235 -13.93 33.46 3.69
C GLY A 235 -14.61 32.12 3.39
N VAL A 236 -14.31 31.09 4.16
CA VAL A 236 -14.84 29.71 4.02
C VAL A 236 -15.42 29.25 5.36
N PRO A 237 -16.65 28.71 5.40
CA PRO A 237 -17.23 28.18 6.62
C PRO A 237 -16.36 27.07 7.23
N ILE A 238 -16.08 27.16 8.53
CA ILE A 238 -15.31 26.16 9.29
C ILE A 238 -16.21 25.55 10.35
N VAL A 239 -16.35 24.22 10.33
CA VAL A 239 -17.15 23.46 11.29
C VAL A 239 -16.25 22.50 12.05
N PRO A 240 -16.13 22.64 13.40
CA PRO A 240 -15.40 21.68 14.21
C PRO A 240 -16.08 20.31 14.18
N THR A 241 -15.28 19.27 13.97
CA THR A 241 -15.78 17.88 13.89
C THR A 241 -14.87 16.92 14.65
N VAL A 242 -15.46 15.83 15.13
CA VAL A 242 -14.76 14.67 15.67
C VAL A 242 -15.28 13.43 14.96
N ALA A 243 -14.65 13.05 13.86
CA ALA A 243 -15.12 11.97 13.00
C ALA A 243 -15.25 10.62 13.75
N ARG A 244 -14.45 10.40 14.80
CA ARG A 244 -14.50 9.17 15.62
C ARG A 244 -15.81 9.02 16.40
N THR A 245 -16.34 10.12 16.93
CA THR A 245 -17.59 10.14 17.73
C THR A 245 -18.83 10.53 16.93
N GLY A 246 -18.65 11.16 15.78
CA GLY A 246 -19.72 11.73 14.97
C GLY A 246 -20.12 13.17 15.37
N GLU A 247 -19.42 13.76 16.34
CA GLU A 247 -19.69 15.13 16.80
C GLU A 247 -19.41 16.13 15.66
N GLY A 248 -20.29 17.09 15.47
CA GLY A 248 -20.17 18.15 14.46
C GLY A 248 -20.60 17.75 13.05
N ILE A 249 -20.88 16.47 12.76
CA ILE A 249 -21.20 16.01 11.40
C ILE A 249 -22.53 16.58 10.90
N ARG A 250 -23.54 16.66 11.76
CA ARG A 250 -24.83 17.26 11.37
C ARG A 250 -24.67 18.73 11.02
N GLN A 251 -23.96 19.50 11.86
CA GLN A 251 -23.68 20.92 11.62
C GLN A 251 -22.84 21.13 10.34
N LEU A 252 -21.93 20.19 10.02
CA LEU A 252 -21.17 20.22 8.79
C LEU A 252 -22.09 20.15 7.57
N PHE A 253 -23.04 19.22 7.55
CA PHE A 253 -23.96 19.09 6.42
C PHE A 253 -25.01 20.19 6.37
N ASP A 254 -25.38 20.78 7.51
CA ASP A 254 -26.20 22.01 7.55
C ASP A 254 -25.45 23.19 6.88
N ALA A 255 -24.14 23.31 7.15
CA ALA A 255 -23.30 24.31 6.47
C ALA A 255 -23.13 24.01 4.97
N VAL A 256 -23.03 22.74 4.58
CA VAL A 256 -22.98 22.33 3.15
C VAL A 256 -24.27 22.75 2.43
N ILE A 257 -25.45 22.55 3.01
CA ILE A 257 -26.73 23.01 2.45
C ILE A 257 -26.69 24.54 2.28
N ALA A 258 -26.32 25.25 3.36
CA ALA A 258 -26.29 26.70 3.33
C ALA A 258 -25.33 27.28 2.28
N VAL A 259 -24.20 26.61 2.03
CA VAL A 259 -23.25 26.99 0.97
C VAL A 259 -23.78 26.61 -0.41
N ALA A 260 -24.38 25.45 -0.58
CA ALA A 260 -24.97 25.02 -1.85
C ALA A 260 -26.12 25.91 -2.30
N GLU A 261 -26.86 26.49 -1.36
CA GLU A 261 -27.97 27.44 -1.60
C GLU A 261 -27.54 28.91 -1.54
N ASP A 262 -26.25 29.22 -1.47
CA ASP A 262 -25.65 30.56 -1.39
C ASP A 262 -26.25 31.43 -0.23
N ARG A 263 -26.58 30.76 0.88
CA ARG A 263 -27.20 31.42 2.07
C ARG A 263 -26.23 31.59 3.23
N HIS A 264 -24.99 31.10 3.12
CA HIS A 264 -24.05 31.20 4.24
C HIS A 264 -23.37 32.57 4.31
N ALA A 265 -23.51 33.25 5.45
CA ALA A 265 -23.06 34.63 5.64
C ALA A 265 -21.54 34.86 5.52
N VAL A 266 -20.72 33.80 5.69
CA VAL A 266 -19.25 33.86 5.66
C VAL A 266 -18.70 33.64 4.26
N VAL A 267 -19.46 33.05 3.32
CA VAL A 267 -18.97 32.80 1.97
C VAL A 267 -18.67 34.13 1.28
N ARG A 268 -17.39 34.43 1.15
CA ARG A 268 -16.86 35.55 0.39
C ARG A 268 -15.91 35.01 -0.65
N HIS A 269 -15.85 35.60 -1.83
CA HIS A 269 -14.82 35.34 -2.81
C HIS A 269 -13.49 35.95 -2.36
N VAL A 270 -12.88 35.32 -1.33
CA VAL A 270 -11.55 35.69 -0.85
C VAL A 270 -10.52 35.02 -1.75
N HIS A 271 -9.56 35.77 -2.21
CA HIS A 271 -8.39 35.28 -2.90
C HIS A 271 -7.19 35.32 -1.95
N VAL A 272 -6.40 34.26 -1.93
CA VAL A 272 -5.11 34.28 -1.24
C VAL A 272 -4.20 35.27 -1.96
N THR A 273 -3.78 36.31 -1.27
CA THR A 273 -2.88 37.33 -1.82
C THR A 273 -1.46 36.81 -1.84
N LEU A 274 -0.83 36.79 -3.01
CA LEU A 274 0.51 36.23 -3.24
C LEU A 274 1.65 37.28 -3.21
N GLY A 275 1.44 38.41 -2.52
CA GLY A 275 2.39 39.51 -2.55
C GLY A 275 2.31 40.33 -3.85
N LYS A 276 2.76 41.58 -3.80
CA LYS A 276 2.53 42.59 -4.86
C LYS A 276 3.09 42.14 -6.23
N GLU A 277 4.30 41.61 -6.25
CA GLU A 277 4.99 41.27 -7.52
C GLU A 277 4.37 40.03 -8.19
N LEU A 278 4.04 39.02 -7.42
CA LEU A 278 3.35 37.82 -7.92
C LEU A 278 1.92 38.14 -8.36
N GLU A 279 1.19 38.95 -7.60
CA GLU A 279 -0.17 39.37 -7.98
C GLU A 279 -0.20 40.13 -9.31
N GLN A 280 0.84 40.94 -9.59
CA GLN A 280 0.95 41.61 -10.87
C GLN A 280 1.07 40.59 -12.03
N SER A 281 1.96 39.60 -11.91
CA SER A 281 2.13 38.56 -12.92
C SER A 281 0.88 37.71 -13.08
N VAL A 282 0.28 37.27 -11.96
CA VAL A 282 -1.00 36.53 -11.95
C VAL A 282 -2.10 37.39 -12.61
N GLY A 283 -2.16 38.70 -12.36
CA GLY A 283 -3.13 39.60 -12.95
C GLY A 283 -2.97 39.73 -14.47
N VAL A 284 -1.74 39.74 -15.00
CA VAL A 284 -1.47 39.78 -16.46
C VAL A 284 -1.98 38.51 -17.11
N LEU A 285 -1.60 37.35 -16.62
CA LEU A 285 -2.03 36.05 -17.16
C LEU A 285 -3.55 35.82 -16.98
N ASN A 286 -4.10 36.17 -15.82
CA ASN A 286 -5.55 36.08 -15.55
C ASN A 286 -6.39 36.86 -16.57
N ARG A 287 -5.94 38.05 -17.01
CA ARG A 287 -6.62 38.83 -18.05
C ARG A 287 -6.57 38.14 -19.42
N ALA A 288 -5.43 37.62 -19.79
CA ALA A 288 -5.26 36.88 -21.04
C ALA A 288 -6.13 35.60 -21.06
N LEU A 289 -6.11 34.80 -19.99
CA LEU A 289 -6.93 33.61 -19.88
C LEU A 289 -8.44 33.86 -19.81
N LYS A 290 -8.86 35.01 -19.23
CA LYS A 290 -10.27 35.44 -19.24
C LYS A 290 -10.78 35.84 -20.61
N ALA A 291 -9.91 36.28 -21.50
CA ALA A 291 -10.28 36.67 -22.87
C ALA A 291 -10.66 35.49 -23.74
N ASP A 292 -10.10 34.30 -23.47
CA ASP A 292 -10.36 33.06 -24.21
C ASP A 292 -11.64 32.36 -23.69
N PRO A 293 -12.70 32.22 -24.50
CA PRO A 293 -13.95 31.59 -24.10
C PRO A 293 -13.83 30.07 -23.92
N ASP A 294 -12.88 29.40 -24.57
CA ASP A 294 -12.73 27.94 -24.57
C ASP A 294 -12.13 27.43 -23.23
N LEU A 295 -11.46 28.30 -22.46
CA LEU A 295 -10.84 28.01 -21.17
C LEU A 295 -11.75 28.23 -19.96
N ARG A 296 -12.77 29.10 -20.09
CA ARG A 296 -13.64 29.52 -18.95
C ARG A 296 -14.38 28.36 -18.24
N PRO A 297 -14.84 27.30 -18.90
CA PRO A 297 -15.65 26.28 -18.24
C PRO A 297 -14.84 25.29 -17.38
N ARG A 298 -13.51 25.24 -17.49
CA ARG A 298 -12.71 24.13 -16.93
C ARG A 298 -12.12 24.41 -15.57
N PHE A 299 -11.48 25.56 -15.39
CA PHE A 299 -10.91 26.03 -14.14
C PHE A 299 -11.04 27.54 -14.01
N SER A 300 -10.93 28.07 -12.77
CA SER A 300 -10.81 29.50 -12.55
C SER A 300 -9.59 30.04 -13.31
N PRO A 301 -9.74 31.17 -14.07
CA PRO A 301 -8.61 31.78 -14.80
C PRO A 301 -7.44 32.16 -13.88
N ARG A 302 -7.71 32.55 -12.63
CA ARG A 302 -6.69 32.82 -11.62
C ARG A 302 -5.89 31.55 -11.25
N TYR A 303 -6.59 30.44 -11.04
CA TYR A 303 -5.92 29.16 -10.75
C TYR A 303 -5.04 28.73 -11.92
N MET A 304 -5.53 28.84 -13.15
CA MET A 304 -4.73 28.53 -14.35
C MET A 304 -3.52 29.45 -14.46
N ALA A 305 -3.65 30.75 -14.18
CA ALA A 305 -2.53 31.71 -14.19
C ALA A 305 -1.42 31.31 -13.19
N ILE A 306 -1.81 30.96 -11.96
CA ILE A 306 -0.90 30.51 -10.92
C ILE A 306 -0.20 29.21 -11.38
N LYS A 307 -0.93 28.23 -11.89
CA LYS A 307 -0.37 26.94 -12.35
C LYS A 307 0.51 27.07 -13.60
N LEU A 308 0.22 28.01 -14.50
CA LEU A 308 1.11 28.33 -15.62
C LEU A 308 2.46 28.92 -15.15
N LEU A 309 2.44 29.82 -14.17
CA LEU A 309 3.65 30.33 -13.55
C LEU A 309 4.47 29.24 -12.84
N GLU A 310 3.82 28.21 -12.34
CA GLU A 310 4.47 27.01 -11.76
C GLU A 310 4.95 26.00 -12.81
N ASN A 311 4.78 26.23 -14.10
CA ASN A 311 5.07 25.31 -15.21
C ASN A 311 4.34 23.95 -15.06
N ASP A 312 3.04 24.01 -14.76
CA ASP A 312 2.21 22.82 -14.60
C ASP A 312 1.80 22.25 -15.97
N LYS A 313 2.27 21.04 -16.28
CA LYS A 313 2.11 20.38 -17.57
C LYS A 313 0.65 20.13 -17.99
N GLU A 314 -0.26 19.90 -17.05
CA GLU A 314 -1.67 19.68 -17.39
C GLU A 314 -2.33 20.98 -17.83
N VAL A 315 -2.06 22.09 -17.13
CA VAL A 315 -2.56 23.41 -17.53
C VAL A 315 -1.91 23.88 -18.81
N GLU A 316 -0.60 23.61 -19.00
CA GLU A 316 0.07 23.86 -20.28
C GLU A 316 -0.64 23.13 -21.43
N SER A 317 -0.92 21.83 -21.28
CA SER A 317 -1.62 21.06 -22.31
C SER A 317 -3.06 21.53 -22.59
N LEU A 318 -3.74 22.10 -21.60
CA LEU A 318 -5.07 22.70 -21.78
C LEU A 318 -4.99 24.00 -22.59
N VAL A 319 -3.98 24.81 -22.35
CA VAL A 319 -3.74 26.07 -23.07
C VAL A 319 -3.23 25.80 -24.47
N GLU A 320 -2.36 24.80 -24.70
CA GLU A 320 -1.90 24.40 -26.05
C GLU A 320 -3.04 24.12 -27.03
N GLY A 321 -4.19 23.66 -26.51
CA GLY A 321 -5.39 23.40 -27.33
C GLY A 321 -6.19 24.65 -27.74
N THR A 322 -5.78 25.85 -27.35
CA THR A 322 -6.51 27.09 -27.59
C THR A 322 -5.90 27.91 -28.72
N LYS A 323 -6.67 28.87 -29.24
CA LYS A 323 -6.22 29.71 -30.36
C LYS A 323 -5.13 30.71 -29.94
N ASP A 324 -5.19 31.17 -28.71
CA ASP A 324 -4.31 32.20 -28.16
C ASP A 324 -3.12 31.62 -27.39
N ALA A 325 -2.88 30.29 -27.48
CA ALA A 325 -1.85 29.56 -26.75
C ALA A 325 -0.47 30.21 -26.86
N LYS A 326 -0.06 30.64 -28.06
CA LYS A 326 1.27 31.22 -28.29
C LYS A 326 1.42 32.55 -27.54
N GLU A 327 0.41 33.41 -27.58
CA GLU A 327 0.43 34.68 -26.86
C GLU A 327 0.48 34.49 -25.33
N ILE A 328 -0.31 33.53 -24.82
CA ILE A 328 -0.35 33.20 -23.39
C ILE A 328 1.01 32.68 -22.92
N PHE A 329 1.66 31.80 -23.70
CA PHE A 329 3.01 31.29 -23.34
C PHE A 329 4.08 32.37 -23.41
N GLU A 330 4.05 33.27 -24.42
CA GLU A 330 4.97 34.40 -24.50
C GLU A 330 4.81 35.36 -23.31
N LEU A 331 3.55 35.61 -22.88
CA LEU A 331 3.27 36.41 -21.68
C LEU A 331 3.79 35.70 -20.41
N ARG A 332 3.54 34.38 -20.27
CA ARG A 332 4.07 33.60 -19.13
C ARG A 332 5.60 33.71 -19.05
N ASP A 333 6.30 33.45 -20.15
CA ASP A 333 7.76 33.42 -20.17
C ASP A 333 8.34 34.79 -19.79
N ARG A 334 7.74 35.88 -20.30
CA ARG A 334 8.10 37.25 -19.92
C ARG A 334 7.89 37.53 -18.43
N GLU A 335 6.76 37.09 -17.87
CA GLU A 335 6.48 37.31 -16.43
C GLU A 335 7.39 36.44 -15.56
N VAL A 336 7.75 35.23 -15.97
CA VAL A 336 8.71 34.37 -15.28
C VAL A 336 10.11 34.99 -15.29
N GLU A 337 10.57 35.56 -16.43
CA GLU A 337 11.83 36.29 -16.53
C GLU A 337 11.82 37.53 -15.61
N ARG A 338 10.72 38.32 -15.63
CA ARG A 338 10.57 39.46 -14.72
C ARG A 338 10.67 39.07 -13.26
N LEU A 339 10.01 38.01 -12.86
CA LEU A 339 10.07 37.50 -11.47
C LEU A 339 11.45 36.99 -11.11
N ALA A 340 12.18 36.38 -12.05
CA ALA A 340 13.57 35.95 -11.83
C ALA A 340 14.54 37.12 -11.65
N GLU A 341 14.29 38.27 -12.29
CA GLU A 341 15.05 39.52 -12.06
C GLU A 341 14.76 40.12 -10.69
N VAL A 342 13.49 40.16 -10.26
CA VAL A 342 13.06 40.73 -8.96
C VAL A 342 13.51 39.83 -7.79
N PHE A 343 13.49 38.49 -7.97
CA PHE A 343 13.85 37.50 -6.95
C PHE A 343 15.03 36.61 -7.42
N PRO A 344 16.25 37.14 -7.48
CA PRO A 344 17.39 36.39 -8.02
C PRO A 344 17.66 35.08 -7.29
N GLY A 345 17.61 33.98 -8.05
CA GLY A 345 17.91 32.63 -7.56
C GLY A 345 16.78 31.93 -6.79
N GLU A 346 15.58 32.50 -6.77
CA GLU A 346 14.36 31.82 -6.32
C GLU A 346 13.54 31.38 -7.54
N ASP A 347 12.88 30.21 -7.48
CA ASP A 347 11.93 29.79 -8.50
C ASP A 347 10.51 30.23 -8.14
N VAL A 348 9.70 30.45 -9.16
CA VAL A 348 8.35 31.00 -8.99
C VAL A 348 7.46 30.07 -8.13
N ALA A 349 7.59 28.75 -8.27
CA ALA A 349 6.82 27.82 -7.46
C ALA A 349 7.16 27.92 -5.96
N SER A 350 8.44 28.17 -5.62
CA SER A 350 8.85 28.40 -4.23
C SER A 350 8.31 29.71 -3.69
N LEU A 351 8.27 30.76 -4.51
CA LEU A 351 7.71 32.06 -4.12
C LEU A 351 6.21 31.95 -3.84
N ILE A 352 5.43 31.33 -4.74
CA ILE A 352 4.01 31.11 -4.56
C ILE A 352 3.70 30.32 -3.29
N ALA A 353 4.45 29.24 -3.05
CA ALA A 353 4.29 28.44 -1.83
C ALA A 353 4.68 29.25 -0.58
N GLY A 354 5.76 30.04 -0.64
CA GLY A 354 6.20 30.91 0.46
C GLY A 354 5.13 31.92 0.86
N GLU A 355 4.53 32.60 -0.11
CA GLU A 355 3.43 33.55 0.11
C GLU A 355 2.17 32.87 0.65
N SER A 356 1.82 31.69 0.12
CA SER A 356 0.69 30.91 0.63
C SER A 356 0.88 30.52 2.10
N TYR A 357 2.08 30.06 2.49
CA TYR A 357 2.41 29.80 3.88
C TYR A 357 2.48 31.06 4.72
N GLY A 358 2.91 32.21 4.16
CA GLY A 358 2.87 33.52 4.80
C GLY A 358 1.45 33.92 5.20
N PHE A 359 0.50 33.80 4.26
CA PHE A 359 -0.92 34.02 4.50
C PHE A 359 -1.47 33.13 5.60
N ILE A 360 -1.23 31.82 5.53
CA ILE A 360 -1.68 30.84 6.52
C ILE A 360 -1.16 31.19 7.91
N SER A 361 0.13 31.48 8.02
CA SER A 361 0.76 31.80 9.31
C SER A 361 0.24 33.10 9.90
N GLY A 362 -0.02 34.12 9.07
CA GLY A 362 -0.66 35.36 9.51
C GLY A 362 -2.05 35.11 10.08
N ALA A 363 -2.88 34.32 9.36
CA ALA A 363 -4.22 33.97 9.81
C ALA A 363 -4.20 33.16 11.13
N LEU A 364 -3.27 32.20 11.26
CA LEU A 364 -3.15 31.41 12.48
C LEU A 364 -2.58 32.20 13.66
N ALA A 365 -1.64 33.12 13.42
CA ALA A 365 -1.09 33.97 14.48
C ALA A 365 -2.18 34.88 15.11
N GLU A 366 -3.21 35.26 14.36
CA GLU A 366 -4.31 36.07 14.87
C GLU A 366 -5.45 35.25 15.51
N THR A 367 -5.52 33.95 15.26
CA THR A 367 -6.69 33.13 15.64
C THR A 367 -6.32 31.99 16.60
N MET A 368 -5.02 31.69 16.81
CA MET A 368 -4.56 30.58 17.62
C MET A 368 -3.74 31.07 18.82
N GLU A 369 -4.20 30.74 20.01
CA GLU A 369 -3.45 30.95 21.25
C GLU A 369 -2.90 29.63 21.76
N GLN A 370 -1.59 29.55 21.93
CA GLN A 370 -0.91 28.39 22.50
C GLN A 370 -0.62 28.63 23.97
N ASN A 371 -1.32 27.95 24.86
CA ASN A 371 -0.91 27.78 26.23
C ASN A 371 -0.07 26.50 26.29
N PRO A 372 1.26 26.56 26.42
CA PRO A 372 2.08 25.35 26.45
C PRO A 372 1.76 24.55 27.72
N VAL A 373 0.91 23.55 27.57
CA VAL A 373 0.80 22.48 28.57
C VAL A 373 2.00 21.56 28.31
N ASP A 374 2.92 21.52 29.25
CA ASP A 374 4.03 20.55 29.29
C ASP A 374 3.51 19.12 29.51
N SER A 375 2.64 18.66 28.62
CA SER A 375 2.32 17.24 28.52
C SER A 375 3.52 16.58 27.83
N ALA A 376 4.27 15.78 28.60
CA ALA A 376 5.27 14.88 28.02
C ALA A 376 4.60 14.10 26.89
N ASP A 377 4.96 14.42 25.65
CA ASP A 377 4.32 13.86 24.47
C ASP A 377 4.58 12.34 24.48
N THR A 378 3.56 11.55 24.82
CA THR A 378 3.65 10.09 24.95
C THR A 378 4.27 9.48 23.68
N THR A 379 3.97 10.07 22.52
CA THR A 379 4.58 9.70 21.25
C THR A 379 6.10 9.86 21.28
N ARG A 380 6.60 10.93 21.90
CA ARG A 380 8.02 11.25 21.96
C ARG A 380 8.79 10.27 22.85
N VAL A 381 8.19 9.88 23.97
CA VAL A 381 8.77 8.87 24.89
C VAL A 381 8.79 7.50 24.23
N LEU A 382 7.69 7.10 23.59
CA LEU A 382 7.60 5.83 22.86
C LEU A 382 8.59 5.79 21.69
N ASP A 383 8.71 6.86 20.92
CA ASP A 383 9.66 6.94 19.81
C ASP A 383 11.11 6.83 20.29
N ALA A 384 11.45 7.42 21.41
CA ALA A 384 12.79 7.31 21.99
C ALA A 384 13.19 5.87 22.31
N ILE A 385 12.21 5.00 22.59
CA ILE A 385 12.43 3.58 22.84
C ILE A 385 12.37 2.77 21.54
N VAL A 386 11.29 2.92 20.78
CA VAL A 386 10.97 2.09 19.62
C VAL A 386 11.92 2.35 18.45
N THR A 387 12.34 3.60 18.24
CA THR A 387 13.27 3.97 17.16
C THR A 387 14.72 4.09 17.64
N ASN A 388 15.01 3.66 18.89
CA ASN A 388 16.35 3.67 19.43
C ASN A 388 17.31 2.81 18.60
N ARG A 389 18.54 3.27 18.46
CA ARG A 389 19.57 2.59 17.68
C ARG A 389 19.84 1.14 18.12
N LEU A 390 19.76 0.87 19.42
CA LEU A 390 20.05 -0.44 20.00
C LEU A 390 18.79 -1.31 20.10
N PHE A 391 17.67 -0.72 20.55
CA PHE A 391 16.44 -1.47 20.86
C PHE A 391 15.44 -1.52 19.69
N GLY A 392 15.50 -0.61 18.73
CA GLY A 392 14.51 -0.53 17.64
C GLY A 392 14.41 -1.81 16.82
N PHE A 393 15.53 -2.42 16.45
CA PHE A 393 15.55 -3.67 15.69
C PHE A 393 15.06 -4.88 16.50
N PRO A 394 15.55 -5.11 17.75
CA PRO A 394 15.01 -6.16 18.62
C PRO A 394 13.52 -6.04 18.91
N ILE A 395 13.02 -4.82 19.18
CA ILE A 395 11.59 -4.59 19.42
C ILE A 395 10.77 -4.93 18.16
N PHE A 396 11.24 -4.51 16.99
CA PHE A 396 10.60 -4.87 15.74
C PHE A 396 10.52 -6.39 15.56
N LEU A 397 11.62 -7.10 15.75
CA LEU A 397 11.66 -8.57 15.66
C LEU A 397 10.73 -9.24 16.68
N ALA A 398 10.68 -8.73 17.91
CA ALA A 398 9.78 -9.25 18.94
C ALA A 398 8.30 -9.06 18.58
N ILE A 399 7.92 -7.89 18.03
CA ILE A 399 6.55 -7.64 17.57
C ILE A 399 6.21 -8.56 16.40
N MET A 400 7.12 -8.74 15.44
CA MET A 400 6.88 -9.66 14.31
C MET A 400 6.78 -11.12 14.76
N ALA A 401 7.66 -11.55 15.67
CA ALA A 401 7.59 -12.88 16.27
C ALA A 401 6.25 -13.11 16.99
N PHE A 402 5.77 -12.10 17.75
CA PHE A 402 4.47 -12.16 18.39
C PHE A 402 3.31 -12.29 17.38
N ILE A 403 3.34 -11.53 16.28
CA ILE A 403 2.31 -11.61 15.23
C ILE A 403 2.28 -12.99 14.59
N PHE A 404 3.44 -13.53 14.21
CA PHE A 404 3.52 -14.88 13.65
C PHE A 404 3.08 -15.93 14.66
N TRP A 405 3.53 -15.84 15.90
CA TRP A 405 3.08 -16.74 16.96
C TRP A 405 1.55 -16.69 17.12
N ALA A 406 0.97 -15.48 17.23
CA ALA A 406 -0.49 -15.33 17.35
C ALA A 406 -1.23 -15.90 16.12
N THR A 407 -0.73 -15.63 14.91
CA THR A 407 -1.32 -16.12 13.68
C THR A 407 -1.35 -17.65 13.62
N PHE A 408 -0.24 -18.31 13.95
CA PHE A 408 -0.14 -19.76 13.82
C PHE A 408 -0.67 -20.53 15.05
N SER A 409 -0.43 -20.02 16.27
CA SER A 409 -0.89 -20.71 17.48
C SER A 409 -2.38 -20.48 17.77
N VAL A 410 -2.85 -19.23 17.66
CA VAL A 410 -4.27 -18.93 17.90
C VAL A 410 -5.11 -19.33 16.68
N GLY A 411 -4.59 -19.21 15.48
CA GLY A 411 -5.29 -19.57 14.25
C GLY A 411 -5.49 -21.07 14.08
N GLN A 412 -4.67 -21.91 14.72
CA GLN A 412 -4.80 -23.36 14.64
C GLN A 412 -6.18 -23.84 15.13
N TYR A 413 -6.68 -23.33 16.26
CA TYR A 413 -7.97 -23.77 16.80
C TYR A 413 -9.16 -23.60 15.84
N PRO A 414 -9.40 -22.43 15.24
CA PRO A 414 -10.48 -22.31 14.26
C PRO A 414 -10.17 -23.02 12.93
N MET A 415 -8.90 -23.25 12.57
CA MET A 415 -8.52 -24.09 11.43
C MET A 415 -9.00 -25.53 11.64
N ASP A 416 -8.68 -26.15 12.79
CA ASP A 416 -9.08 -27.53 13.14
C ASP A 416 -10.62 -27.69 13.10
N TRP A 417 -11.36 -26.67 13.54
CA TRP A 417 -12.83 -26.71 13.45
C TRP A 417 -13.35 -26.67 12.01
N ILE A 418 -12.73 -25.84 11.16
CA ILE A 418 -13.13 -25.75 9.74
C ILE A 418 -12.74 -27.03 9.02
N GLU A 419 -11.55 -27.59 9.30
CA GLU A 419 -11.07 -28.85 8.74
C GLU A 419 -12.01 -29.99 9.11
N ALA A 420 -12.40 -30.12 10.38
CA ALA A 420 -13.40 -31.08 10.83
C ALA A 420 -14.75 -30.88 10.12
N ALA A 421 -15.18 -29.65 9.89
CA ALA A 421 -16.43 -29.36 9.17
C ALA A 421 -16.34 -29.72 7.68
N VAL A 422 -15.20 -29.47 7.03
CA VAL A 422 -14.95 -29.82 5.64
C VAL A 422 -14.89 -31.35 5.50
N GLY A 423 -14.18 -32.05 6.41
CA GLY A 423 -14.12 -33.52 6.46
C GLY A 423 -15.52 -34.15 6.69
N TRP A 424 -16.33 -33.52 7.56
CA TRP A 424 -17.72 -33.97 7.76
C TRP A 424 -18.56 -33.78 6.48
N LEU A 425 -18.41 -32.68 5.75
CA LEU A 425 -19.06 -32.49 4.46
C LEU A 425 -18.59 -33.53 3.43
N GLY A 426 -17.31 -33.84 3.40
CA GLY A 426 -16.75 -34.92 2.56
C GLY A 426 -17.38 -36.27 2.88
N SER A 427 -17.46 -36.66 4.16
CA SER A 427 -18.07 -37.91 4.58
C SER A 427 -19.57 -38.03 4.25
N LEU A 428 -20.29 -36.90 4.25
CA LEU A 428 -21.68 -36.88 3.78
C LEU A 428 -21.77 -37.20 2.27
N VAL A 429 -20.87 -36.65 1.45
CA VAL A 429 -20.83 -36.95 0.02
C VAL A 429 -20.50 -38.41 -0.20
N GLU A 430 -19.53 -38.96 0.52
CA GLU A 430 -19.16 -40.38 0.46
C GLU A 430 -20.33 -41.32 0.81
N GLN A 431 -21.10 -40.97 1.84
CA GLN A 431 -22.20 -41.78 2.35
C GLN A 431 -23.46 -41.73 1.48
N TYR A 432 -23.78 -40.57 0.91
CA TYR A 432 -25.07 -40.38 0.22
C TYR A 432 -25.03 -40.40 -1.30
N MET A 433 -23.81 -40.25 -1.88
CA MET A 433 -23.71 -40.29 -3.34
C MET A 433 -23.22 -41.66 -3.84
N PRO A 434 -23.77 -42.14 -4.96
CA PRO A 434 -23.28 -43.35 -5.60
C PRO A 434 -21.86 -43.16 -6.15
N ASP A 435 -21.08 -44.25 -6.13
CA ASP A 435 -19.71 -44.25 -6.65
C ASP A 435 -19.68 -43.83 -8.12
N GLY A 436 -18.77 -42.93 -8.45
CA GLY A 436 -18.61 -42.44 -9.80
C GLY A 436 -17.94 -41.08 -9.91
N PRO A 437 -17.57 -40.64 -11.13
CA PRO A 437 -16.81 -39.40 -11.35
C PRO A 437 -17.42 -38.14 -10.76
N LEU A 438 -18.73 -38.11 -10.58
CA LEU A 438 -19.43 -36.95 -10.01
C LEU A 438 -19.22 -36.88 -8.50
N LYS A 439 -19.19 -38.02 -7.79
CA LYS A 439 -18.88 -38.12 -6.37
C LYS A 439 -17.46 -37.63 -6.11
N ASP A 440 -16.50 -38.12 -6.88
CA ASP A 440 -15.08 -37.78 -6.75
C ASP A 440 -14.81 -36.32 -7.11
N LEU A 441 -15.50 -35.76 -8.13
CA LEU A 441 -15.44 -34.33 -8.44
C LEU A 441 -15.93 -33.48 -7.26
N ILE A 442 -17.04 -33.85 -6.63
CA ILE A 442 -17.59 -33.06 -5.52
C ILE A 442 -16.77 -33.23 -4.27
N GLY A 443 -16.33 -34.48 -3.95
CA GLY A 443 -15.52 -34.77 -2.78
C GLY A 443 -14.12 -34.16 -2.90
N ASP A 444 -13.33 -34.65 -3.82
CA ASP A 444 -11.91 -34.31 -3.94
C ASP A 444 -11.69 -33.00 -4.70
N GLY A 445 -12.41 -32.81 -5.82
CA GLY A 445 -12.25 -31.64 -6.67
C GLY A 445 -12.77 -30.33 -6.06
N ILE A 446 -14.00 -30.36 -5.50
CA ILE A 446 -14.65 -29.14 -4.98
C ILE A 446 -14.45 -29.01 -3.47
N ILE A 447 -14.88 -30.01 -2.69
CA ILE A 447 -14.80 -29.93 -1.22
C ILE A 447 -13.34 -29.95 -0.77
N GLY A 448 -12.52 -30.86 -1.28
CA GLY A 448 -11.08 -30.91 -1.00
C GLY A 448 -10.36 -29.66 -1.47
N GLY A 449 -10.58 -29.21 -2.72
CA GLY A 449 -9.90 -28.05 -3.29
C GLY A 449 -10.30 -26.71 -2.65
N VAL A 450 -11.59 -26.47 -2.45
CA VAL A 450 -12.09 -25.21 -1.82
C VAL A 450 -11.91 -25.28 -0.30
N GLY A 451 -12.14 -26.45 0.30
CA GLY A 451 -11.96 -26.70 1.74
C GLY A 451 -10.53 -26.39 2.17
N GLY A 452 -9.54 -26.91 1.46
CA GLY A 452 -8.12 -26.63 1.72
C GLY A 452 -7.77 -25.14 1.77
N VAL A 453 -8.49 -24.29 1.02
CA VAL A 453 -8.29 -22.82 1.07
C VAL A 453 -9.04 -22.16 2.22
N ILE A 454 -10.27 -22.60 2.48
CA ILE A 454 -11.12 -22.04 3.57
C ILE A 454 -10.53 -22.38 4.94
N VAL A 455 -9.89 -23.53 5.09
CA VAL A 455 -9.17 -23.93 6.32
C VAL A 455 -8.13 -22.87 6.72
N PHE A 456 -7.41 -22.26 5.79
CA PHE A 456 -6.41 -21.23 6.09
C PHE A 456 -6.98 -19.81 6.31
N LEU A 457 -8.28 -19.60 6.09
CA LEU A 457 -8.93 -18.29 6.24
C LEU A 457 -8.75 -17.68 7.65
N PRO A 458 -8.88 -18.41 8.76
CA PRO A 458 -8.65 -17.88 10.10
C PRO A 458 -7.25 -17.29 10.29
N ASN A 459 -6.22 -17.97 9.82
CA ASN A 459 -4.84 -17.49 9.90
C ASN A 459 -4.68 -16.17 9.13
N ILE A 460 -5.28 -16.08 7.96
CA ILE A 460 -5.26 -14.86 7.15
C ILE A 460 -6.00 -13.72 7.87
N LEU A 461 -7.14 -13.99 8.49
CA LEU A 461 -7.90 -13.00 9.25
C LEU A 461 -7.14 -12.50 10.47
N ILE A 462 -6.52 -13.39 11.25
CA ILE A 462 -5.71 -13.00 12.42
C ILE A 462 -4.51 -12.16 11.98
N LEU A 463 -3.84 -12.55 10.91
CA LEU A 463 -2.73 -11.78 10.33
C LEU A 463 -3.21 -10.38 9.92
N TYR A 464 -4.34 -10.26 9.24
CA TYR A 464 -4.90 -8.96 8.87
C TYR A 464 -5.32 -8.13 10.09
N PHE A 465 -5.84 -8.76 11.13
CA PHE A 465 -6.18 -8.07 12.38
C PHE A 465 -4.94 -7.45 13.02
N CYS A 466 -3.89 -8.23 13.20
CA CYS A 466 -2.63 -7.77 13.78
C CYS A 466 -1.99 -6.64 12.95
N LEU A 467 -2.00 -6.79 11.63
CA LEU A 467 -1.44 -5.79 10.72
C LEU A 467 -2.26 -4.49 10.71
N SER A 468 -3.59 -4.58 10.69
CA SER A 468 -4.46 -3.41 10.81
C SER A 468 -4.23 -2.68 12.12
N PHE A 469 -4.06 -3.42 13.22
CA PHE A 469 -3.74 -2.85 14.53
C PHE A 469 -2.40 -2.09 14.50
N LEU A 470 -1.36 -2.66 13.88
CA LEU A 470 -0.06 -1.99 13.74
C LEU A 470 -0.12 -0.77 12.82
N GLU A 471 -0.89 -0.85 11.74
CA GLU A 471 -1.09 0.25 10.79
C GLU A 471 -1.79 1.43 11.49
N ASP A 472 -2.94 1.16 12.11
CA ASP A 472 -3.76 2.16 12.80
C ASP A 472 -3.06 2.76 14.03
N SER A 473 -2.17 2.00 14.69
CA SER A 473 -1.37 2.49 15.83
C SER A 473 -0.27 3.48 15.42
N GLY A 474 0.10 3.55 14.15
CA GLY A 474 1.22 4.34 13.64
C GLY A 474 2.60 3.67 13.76
N TYR A 475 2.67 2.43 14.26
CA TYR A 475 3.93 1.68 14.39
C TYR A 475 4.56 1.33 13.04
N MET A 476 3.74 1.07 12.01
CA MET A 476 4.22 0.69 10.68
C MET A 476 5.12 1.76 10.03
N ALA A 477 4.82 3.05 10.26
CA ALA A 477 5.69 4.14 9.80
C ALA A 477 7.08 4.07 10.46
N ARG A 478 7.15 3.72 11.76
CA ARG A 478 8.42 3.56 12.50
C ARG A 478 9.22 2.36 12.02
N ALA A 479 8.55 1.24 11.76
CA ALA A 479 9.18 0.06 11.17
C ALA A 479 9.79 0.38 9.79
N ALA A 480 9.06 1.08 8.93
CA ALA A 480 9.57 1.54 7.64
C ALA A 480 10.74 2.52 7.79
N PHE A 481 10.70 3.43 8.77
CA PHE A 481 11.78 4.35 9.11
C PHE A 481 13.06 3.62 9.54
N ILE A 482 12.97 2.62 10.40
CA ILE A 482 14.11 1.82 10.87
C ILE A 482 14.77 1.08 9.70
N MET A 483 13.96 0.55 8.78
CA MET A 483 14.42 -0.30 7.69
C MET A 483 14.76 0.44 6.39
N ASP A 484 14.49 1.74 6.30
CA ASP A 484 14.65 2.49 5.04
C ASP A 484 16.07 2.39 4.45
N LYS A 485 17.10 2.50 5.29
CA LYS A 485 18.49 2.41 4.80
C LYS A 485 18.80 1.06 4.15
N VAL A 486 18.23 -0.04 4.66
CA VAL A 486 18.41 -1.38 4.09
C VAL A 486 17.69 -1.46 2.75
N MET A 487 16.42 -1.02 2.70
CA MET A 487 15.59 -1.03 1.49
C MET A 487 16.20 -0.14 0.39
N HIS A 488 16.73 1.02 0.76
CA HIS A 488 17.39 1.91 -0.19
C HIS A 488 18.63 1.29 -0.84
N ARG A 489 19.42 0.53 -0.08
CA ARG A 489 20.54 -0.25 -0.64
C ARG A 489 20.09 -1.32 -1.64
N MET A 490 18.87 -1.81 -1.53
CA MET A 490 18.24 -2.71 -2.50
C MET A 490 17.69 -1.95 -3.73
N GLY A 491 17.60 -0.63 -3.67
CA GLY A 491 17.05 0.22 -4.72
C GLY A 491 15.53 0.38 -4.66
N ILE A 492 14.90 0.13 -3.51
CA ILE A 492 13.46 0.24 -3.28
C ILE A 492 13.16 1.17 -2.11
N HIS A 493 11.92 1.60 -2.00
CA HIS A 493 11.45 2.52 -0.96
C HIS A 493 11.36 1.83 0.41
N GLY A 494 11.59 2.55 1.53
CA GLY A 494 11.50 2.00 2.88
C GLY A 494 10.17 1.33 3.22
N LYS A 495 9.05 1.86 2.73
CA LYS A 495 7.72 1.25 2.87
C LYS A 495 7.61 -0.14 2.23
N SER A 496 8.50 -0.52 1.30
CA SER A 496 8.55 -1.86 0.69
C SER A 496 8.91 -2.97 1.68
N PHE A 497 9.51 -2.60 2.81
CA PHE A 497 9.85 -3.56 3.86
C PHE A 497 8.62 -4.27 4.43
N ILE A 498 7.53 -3.55 4.61
CA ILE A 498 6.28 -4.07 5.17
C ILE A 498 5.71 -5.22 4.33
N PRO A 499 5.44 -5.05 3.01
CA PRO A 499 5.03 -6.15 2.15
C PRO A 499 5.99 -7.34 2.16
N LEU A 500 7.30 -7.10 2.17
CA LEU A 500 8.28 -8.19 2.16
C LEU A 500 8.22 -9.04 3.43
N VAL A 501 8.06 -8.42 4.60
CA VAL A 501 7.91 -9.17 5.86
C VAL A 501 6.58 -9.92 5.90
N MET A 502 5.48 -9.29 5.41
CA MET A 502 4.19 -9.97 5.29
C MET A 502 4.25 -11.21 4.39
N GLY A 503 5.14 -11.19 3.39
CA GLY A 503 5.37 -12.31 2.47
C GLY A 503 5.81 -13.61 3.17
N PHE A 504 6.43 -13.55 4.33
CA PHE A 504 6.74 -14.74 5.14
C PHE A 504 5.48 -15.41 5.71
N GLY A 505 4.40 -14.67 5.91
CA GLY A 505 3.10 -15.25 6.25
C GLY A 505 2.35 -15.69 5.00
N CYS A 506 1.94 -14.75 4.16
CA CYS A 506 1.22 -15.00 2.91
C CYS A 506 1.52 -13.91 1.87
N ASN A 507 1.88 -14.33 0.65
CA ASN A 507 2.22 -13.41 -0.43
C ASN A 507 1.02 -12.61 -0.96
N VAL A 508 -0.21 -13.11 -0.84
CA VAL A 508 -1.42 -12.41 -1.34
C VAL A 508 -1.66 -11.10 -0.59
N PRO A 509 -1.81 -11.09 0.76
CA PRO A 509 -1.93 -9.85 1.52
C PRO A 509 -0.69 -8.96 1.38
N ALA A 510 0.49 -9.55 1.28
CA ALA A 510 1.73 -8.83 1.07
C ALA A 510 1.70 -8.00 -0.22
N ILE A 511 1.30 -8.58 -1.34
CA ILE A 511 1.16 -7.88 -2.62
C ILE A 511 0.06 -6.82 -2.56
N MET A 512 -1.08 -7.11 -1.93
CA MET A 512 -2.15 -6.13 -1.77
C MET A 512 -1.72 -4.92 -0.92
N SER A 513 -0.84 -5.10 0.07
CA SER A 513 -0.32 -4.01 0.91
C SER A 513 0.64 -3.08 0.18
N THR A 514 1.18 -3.48 -0.97
CA THR A 514 2.08 -2.62 -1.80
C THR A 514 1.39 -1.35 -2.30
N ARG A 515 0.08 -1.24 -2.21
CA ARG A 515 -0.70 -0.02 -2.51
C ARG A 515 -0.24 1.20 -1.69
N SER A 516 0.33 0.97 -0.50
CA SER A 516 0.89 2.02 0.36
C SER A 516 2.20 2.61 -0.16
N ILE A 517 2.80 2.02 -1.20
CA ILE A 517 4.05 2.48 -1.80
C ILE A 517 3.75 3.49 -2.91
N GLU A 518 4.16 4.73 -2.71
CA GLU A 518 3.89 5.86 -3.62
C GLU A 518 4.65 5.74 -4.95
N SER A 519 5.91 5.29 -4.90
CA SER A 519 6.75 5.09 -6.09
C SER A 519 6.27 3.88 -6.89
N ARG A 520 5.80 4.11 -8.12
CA ARG A 520 5.31 3.05 -9.03
C ARG A 520 6.38 2.00 -9.31
N SER A 521 7.63 2.42 -9.56
CA SER A 521 8.73 1.49 -9.83
C SER A 521 9.10 0.67 -8.61
N SER A 522 9.17 1.27 -7.42
CA SER A 522 9.41 0.54 -6.16
C SER A 522 8.26 -0.42 -5.84
N ARG A 523 7.00 -0.03 -6.09
CA ARG A 523 5.83 -0.89 -5.94
C ARG A 523 5.90 -2.11 -6.85
N LEU A 524 6.18 -1.93 -8.14
CA LEU A 524 6.30 -3.05 -9.10
C LEU A 524 7.45 -4.00 -8.73
N ILE A 525 8.62 -3.46 -8.38
CA ILE A 525 9.75 -4.30 -7.93
C ILE A 525 9.34 -5.11 -6.70
N THR A 526 8.71 -4.46 -5.69
CA THR A 526 8.28 -5.14 -4.46
C THR A 526 7.28 -6.26 -4.75
N ILE A 527 6.31 -6.04 -5.66
CA ILE A 527 5.36 -7.08 -6.09
C ILE A 527 6.09 -8.27 -6.71
N LEU A 528 7.06 -8.02 -7.60
CA LEU A 528 7.76 -9.08 -8.35
C LEU A 528 8.76 -9.88 -7.50
N ILE A 529 9.34 -9.28 -6.45
CA ILE A 529 10.28 -9.99 -5.56
C ILE A 529 9.59 -10.68 -4.38
N ASN A 530 8.35 -10.28 -4.05
CA ASN A 530 7.62 -10.84 -2.92
C ASN A 530 7.50 -12.38 -2.94
N PRO A 531 7.28 -13.05 -4.09
CA PRO A 531 7.20 -14.51 -4.16
C PRO A 531 8.44 -15.26 -3.68
N PHE A 532 9.61 -14.62 -3.61
CA PHE A 532 10.82 -15.23 -3.04
C PHE A 532 10.82 -15.31 -1.51
N MET A 533 9.91 -14.55 -0.85
CA MET A 533 9.69 -14.71 0.58
C MET A 533 8.98 -16.04 0.85
N SER A 534 9.55 -16.86 1.75
CA SER A 534 8.99 -18.17 2.06
C SER A 534 7.67 -18.01 2.84
N CYS A 535 6.54 -18.27 2.21
CA CYS A 535 5.24 -18.25 2.89
C CYS A 535 5.03 -19.52 3.74
N SER A 536 4.06 -19.45 4.67
CA SER A 536 3.70 -20.57 5.57
C SER A 536 3.34 -21.87 4.86
N ALA A 537 2.71 -21.78 3.69
CA ALA A 537 2.31 -22.93 2.88
C ALA A 537 3.47 -23.82 2.39
N ARG A 538 4.71 -23.33 2.45
CA ARG A 538 5.91 -24.09 2.10
C ARG A 538 6.52 -24.83 3.29
N VAL A 539 6.18 -24.44 4.51
CA VAL A 539 6.77 -24.99 5.75
C VAL A 539 6.56 -26.49 5.89
N PRO A 540 5.38 -27.09 5.60
CA PRO A 540 5.19 -28.54 5.69
C PRO A 540 6.19 -29.34 4.83
N ILE A 541 6.52 -28.83 3.64
CA ILE A 541 7.51 -29.49 2.75
C ILE A 541 8.91 -29.47 3.38
N TYR A 542 9.27 -28.36 4.02
CA TYR A 542 10.55 -28.22 4.72
C TYR A 542 10.62 -29.14 5.92
N VAL A 543 9.55 -29.21 6.73
CA VAL A 543 9.48 -30.07 7.90
C VAL A 543 9.63 -31.53 7.48
N LEU A 544 8.91 -31.97 6.46
CA LEU A 544 8.97 -33.31 5.93
C LEU A 544 10.41 -33.70 5.48
N LEU A 545 11.01 -32.90 4.60
CA LEU A 545 12.31 -33.23 3.99
C LEU A 545 13.48 -33.01 4.94
N ILE A 546 13.45 -31.98 5.77
CA ILE A 546 14.47 -31.71 6.78
C ILE A 546 14.42 -32.81 7.86
N GLY A 547 13.21 -33.15 8.34
CA GLY A 547 13.03 -34.26 9.28
C GLY A 547 13.50 -35.59 8.70
N ALA A 548 13.30 -35.80 7.39
CA ALA A 548 13.79 -36.98 6.70
C ALA A 548 15.31 -36.99 6.55
N PHE A 549 15.94 -35.97 6.01
CA PHE A 549 17.34 -36.04 5.54
C PHE A 549 18.33 -35.25 6.40
N PHE A 550 17.87 -34.26 7.22
CA PHE A 550 18.73 -33.35 8.00
C PHE A 550 18.29 -33.20 9.47
N PRO A 551 17.94 -34.27 10.22
CA PRO A 551 17.39 -34.15 11.57
C PRO A 551 18.35 -33.44 12.54
N ASP A 552 19.64 -33.71 12.45
CA ASP A 552 20.67 -33.15 13.35
C ASP A 552 20.94 -31.67 13.09
N HIS A 553 20.61 -31.18 11.88
CA HIS A 553 20.89 -29.81 11.45
C HIS A 553 19.62 -29.06 11.02
N ALA A 554 18.46 -29.44 11.52
CA ALA A 554 17.15 -28.91 11.10
C ALA A 554 17.06 -27.39 11.16
N THR A 555 17.48 -26.79 12.27
CA THR A 555 17.45 -25.32 12.45
C THR A 555 18.34 -24.61 11.43
N LEU A 556 19.55 -25.15 11.17
CA LEU A 556 20.46 -24.55 10.19
C LEU A 556 19.89 -24.63 8.78
N ALA A 557 19.29 -25.76 8.42
CA ALA A 557 18.68 -25.98 7.12
C ALA A 557 17.52 -25.00 6.87
N VAL A 558 16.60 -24.86 7.84
CA VAL A 558 15.51 -23.89 7.75
C VAL A 558 16.05 -22.45 7.59
N MET A 559 16.98 -22.05 8.47
CA MET A 559 17.57 -20.70 8.42
C MET A 559 18.26 -20.40 7.09
N SER A 560 18.98 -21.40 6.53
CA SER A 560 19.65 -21.25 5.24
C SER A 560 18.67 -21.01 4.09
N LEU A 561 17.51 -21.69 4.08
CA LEU A 561 16.45 -21.47 3.10
C LEU A 561 15.87 -20.06 3.19
N TYR A 562 15.56 -19.57 4.39
CA TYR A 562 15.06 -18.21 4.57
C TYR A 562 16.07 -17.14 4.12
N ILE A 563 17.35 -17.32 4.50
CA ILE A 563 18.44 -16.42 4.06
C ILE A 563 18.59 -16.47 2.55
N LEU A 564 18.53 -17.64 1.92
CA LEU A 564 18.61 -17.77 0.47
C LEU A 564 17.47 -17.02 -0.24
N GLY A 565 16.23 -17.15 0.24
CA GLY A 565 15.08 -16.43 -0.29
C GLY A 565 15.29 -14.91 -0.24
N ILE A 566 15.76 -14.39 0.89
CA ILE A 566 16.09 -12.95 1.05
C ILE A 566 17.20 -12.54 0.09
N LEU A 567 18.27 -13.33 -0.03
CA LEU A 567 19.39 -13.03 -0.94
C LEU A 567 18.94 -12.95 -2.40
N VAL A 568 18.14 -13.93 -2.84
CA VAL A 568 17.59 -13.94 -4.21
C VAL A 568 16.68 -12.73 -4.43
N ALA A 569 15.84 -12.37 -3.46
CA ALA A 569 15.00 -11.18 -3.54
C ALA A 569 15.83 -9.89 -3.66
N VAL A 570 16.91 -9.75 -2.88
CA VAL A 570 17.83 -8.60 -2.95
C VAL A 570 18.51 -8.51 -4.32
N LEU A 571 19.02 -9.64 -4.82
CA LEU A 571 19.68 -9.70 -6.13
C LEU A 571 18.71 -9.35 -7.26
N THR A 572 17.50 -9.90 -7.21
CA THR A 572 16.44 -9.62 -8.18
C THR A 572 16.00 -8.17 -8.13
N ALA A 573 15.81 -7.60 -6.93
CA ALA A 573 15.46 -6.18 -6.78
C ALA A 573 16.51 -5.26 -7.44
N ARG A 574 17.80 -5.52 -7.18
CA ARG A 574 18.91 -4.76 -7.79
C ARG A 574 18.97 -4.92 -9.30
N MET A 575 18.77 -6.15 -9.79
CA MET A 575 18.74 -6.42 -11.22
C MET A 575 17.57 -5.68 -11.91
N LEU A 576 16.35 -5.81 -11.38
CA LEU A 576 15.18 -5.11 -11.92
C LEU A 576 15.35 -3.60 -11.89
N ARG A 577 15.92 -3.04 -10.81
CA ARG A 577 16.20 -1.61 -10.69
C ARG A 577 17.23 -1.12 -11.70
N ARG A 578 18.24 -1.92 -11.95
CA ARG A 578 19.32 -1.54 -12.88
C ARG A 578 18.91 -1.61 -14.35
N PHE A 579 18.12 -2.63 -14.74
CA PHE A 579 17.88 -2.95 -16.14
C PHE A 579 16.48 -2.58 -16.64
N TYR A 580 15.43 -2.61 -15.77
CA TYR A 580 14.04 -2.47 -16.20
C TYR A 580 13.35 -1.20 -15.67
N PHE A 581 13.60 -0.82 -14.42
CA PHE A 581 12.90 0.28 -13.79
C PHE A 581 13.86 1.44 -13.48
N LYS A 582 13.66 2.57 -14.15
CA LYS A 582 14.41 3.81 -13.85
C LYS A 582 14.12 4.28 -12.42
N ALA A 583 15.07 5.01 -11.82
CA ALA A 583 14.82 5.63 -10.53
C ALA A 583 13.71 6.68 -10.68
N ASP A 584 12.68 6.60 -9.84
CA ASP A 584 11.72 7.68 -9.73
C ASP A 584 12.39 8.84 -9.00
N GLU A 585 12.18 10.06 -9.48
CA GLU A 585 12.68 11.28 -8.83
C GLU A 585 11.85 11.68 -7.60
N THR A 586 10.87 10.83 -7.20
CA THR A 586 10.05 11.10 -6.02
C THR A 586 10.91 11.04 -4.76
N PRO A 587 11.00 12.16 -4.00
CA PRO A 587 11.78 12.21 -2.77
C PRO A 587 11.16 11.29 -1.72
N PHE A 588 12.03 10.71 -0.89
CA PHE A 588 11.58 9.98 0.28
C PHE A 588 11.19 10.97 1.38
N VAL A 589 9.92 11.28 1.48
CA VAL A 589 9.39 12.06 2.60
C VAL A 589 8.37 11.19 3.33
N MET A 590 8.68 10.80 4.57
CA MET A 590 7.80 9.97 5.39
C MET A 590 7.34 10.74 6.61
N GLU A 591 6.03 10.83 6.76
CA GLU A 591 5.41 11.31 7.98
C GLU A 591 5.37 10.23 9.03
N LEU A 592 5.65 10.60 10.27
CA LEU A 592 5.48 9.75 11.44
C LEU A 592 4.24 10.22 12.21
N PRO A 593 3.07 9.61 11.94
CA PRO A 593 1.84 9.99 12.63
C PRO A 593 1.97 9.74 14.14
N PRO A 594 1.28 10.50 15.01
CA PRO A 594 1.30 10.24 16.45
C PRO A 594 0.75 8.83 16.73
N TYR A 595 1.24 8.19 17.81
CA TYR A 595 0.69 6.91 18.25
C TYR A 595 -0.76 7.09 18.70
N ARG A 596 -1.61 6.22 18.20
CA ARG A 596 -3.03 6.16 18.56
C ARG A 596 -3.40 4.71 18.89
N LEU A 597 -4.20 4.51 19.93
CA LEU A 597 -4.75 3.19 20.22
C LEU A 597 -5.96 2.95 19.27
N PRO A 598 -5.86 1.94 18.37
CA PRO A 598 -6.96 1.60 17.49
C PRO A 598 -8.15 1.08 18.30
N THR A 599 -9.37 1.36 17.86
CA THR A 599 -10.54 0.74 18.48
C THR A 599 -10.68 -0.69 17.96
N PHE A 600 -10.90 -1.65 18.86
CA PHE A 600 -11.10 -3.06 18.51
C PHE A 600 -12.14 -3.27 17.39
N LYS A 601 -13.26 -2.51 17.45
CA LYS A 601 -14.31 -2.55 16.43
C LYS A 601 -13.83 -2.09 15.06
N ALA A 602 -12.95 -1.08 14.97
CA ALA A 602 -12.39 -0.63 13.69
C ALA A 602 -11.45 -1.69 13.12
N SER A 603 -10.52 -2.23 13.92
CA SER A 603 -9.59 -3.27 13.48
C SER A 603 -10.32 -4.55 13.01
N CYS A 604 -11.38 -4.98 13.72
CA CYS A 604 -12.22 -6.11 13.30
C CYS A 604 -12.95 -5.82 11.97
N ARG A 605 -13.45 -4.61 11.76
CA ARG A 605 -14.10 -4.23 10.50
C ARG A 605 -13.11 -4.23 9.35
N HIS A 606 -11.91 -3.68 9.54
CA HIS A 606 -10.84 -3.69 8.55
C HIS A 606 -10.38 -5.11 8.23
N MET A 607 -10.20 -5.96 9.25
CA MET A 607 -9.90 -7.38 9.10
C MET A 607 -10.94 -8.08 8.21
N TRP A 608 -12.24 -7.91 8.53
CA TRP A 608 -13.32 -8.54 7.78
C TRP A 608 -13.39 -8.04 6.34
N ALA A 609 -13.28 -6.74 6.11
CA ALA A 609 -13.29 -6.16 4.75
C ALA A 609 -12.13 -6.71 3.89
N LYS A 610 -10.94 -6.87 4.47
CA LYS A 610 -9.79 -7.48 3.78
C LYS A 610 -10.00 -8.97 3.50
N GLY A 611 -10.56 -9.72 4.49
CA GLY A 611 -10.92 -11.13 4.34
C GLY A 611 -11.98 -11.36 3.26
N GLU A 612 -13.02 -10.53 3.23
CA GLU A 612 -14.07 -10.58 2.20
C GLU A 612 -13.48 -10.30 0.81
N GLN A 613 -12.61 -9.30 0.67
CA GLN A 613 -11.91 -9.03 -0.57
C GLN A 613 -11.05 -10.21 -1.03
N TYR A 614 -10.38 -10.89 -0.10
CA TYR A 614 -9.61 -12.09 -0.39
C TYR A 614 -10.51 -13.19 -0.98
N LEU A 615 -11.60 -13.54 -0.28
CA LEU A 615 -12.52 -14.60 -0.72
C LEU A 615 -13.17 -14.28 -2.08
N ARG A 616 -13.68 -13.06 -2.27
CA ARG A 616 -14.29 -12.64 -3.54
C ARG A 616 -13.31 -12.64 -4.71
N LYS A 617 -12.04 -12.29 -4.49
CA LYS A 617 -11.04 -12.19 -5.56
C LYS A 617 -10.40 -13.52 -5.89
N MET A 618 -10.23 -14.40 -4.92
CA MET A 618 -9.43 -15.63 -5.04
C MET A 618 -10.27 -16.90 -5.14
N GLY A 619 -11.41 -16.97 -4.45
CA GLY A 619 -12.22 -18.21 -4.32
C GLY A 619 -12.61 -18.82 -5.66
N GLY A 620 -13.12 -18.03 -6.60
CA GLY A 620 -13.51 -18.54 -7.92
C GLY A 620 -12.33 -19.06 -8.75
N VAL A 621 -11.17 -18.40 -8.67
CA VAL A 621 -9.96 -18.81 -9.42
C VAL A 621 -9.39 -20.09 -8.85
N ILE A 622 -9.36 -20.21 -7.53
CA ILE A 622 -8.87 -21.42 -6.85
C ILE A 622 -9.78 -22.60 -7.16
N LEU A 623 -11.10 -22.42 -7.08
CA LEU A 623 -12.07 -23.46 -7.44
C LEU A 623 -11.82 -24.01 -8.86
N VAL A 624 -11.70 -23.10 -9.84
CA VAL A 624 -11.44 -23.51 -11.22
C VAL A 624 -10.11 -24.24 -11.36
N ALA A 625 -9.05 -23.73 -10.71
CA ALA A 625 -7.74 -24.36 -10.74
C ALA A 625 -7.74 -25.76 -10.07
N SER A 626 -8.44 -25.91 -8.94
CA SER A 626 -8.58 -27.20 -8.25
C SER A 626 -9.34 -28.22 -9.11
N ILE A 627 -10.43 -27.82 -9.77
CA ILE A 627 -11.17 -28.70 -10.69
C ILE A 627 -10.29 -29.14 -11.86
N ILE A 628 -9.48 -28.23 -12.42
CA ILE A 628 -8.56 -28.57 -13.53
C ILE A 628 -7.51 -29.58 -13.07
N VAL A 629 -6.88 -29.37 -11.92
CA VAL A 629 -5.86 -30.28 -11.40
C VAL A 629 -6.46 -31.61 -11.01
N TRP A 630 -7.66 -31.62 -10.38
CA TRP A 630 -8.41 -32.84 -10.13
C TRP A 630 -8.68 -33.61 -11.42
N ALA A 631 -9.18 -32.96 -12.46
CA ALA A 631 -9.45 -33.60 -13.75
C ALA A 631 -8.18 -34.18 -14.39
N LEU A 632 -7.05 -33.45 -14.33
CA LEU A 632 -5.77 -33.95 -14.85
C LEU A 632 -5.22 -35.14 -14.04
N ASN A 633 -5.55 -35.22 -12.77
CA ASN A 633 -5.15 -36.35 -11.91
C ASN A 633 -6.12 -37.53 -12.01
N TYR A 634 -7.41 -37.29 -12.28
CA TYR A 634 -8.43 -38.31 -12.37
C TYR A 634 -8.49 -39.03 -13.74
N PHE A 635 -8.25 -38.30 -14.83
CA PHE A 635 -8.33 -38.86 -16.19
C PHE A 635 -6.94 -39.23 -16.75
N PRO A 636 -6.86 -40.24 -17.67
CA PRO A 636 -7.94 -41.05 -18.21
C PRO A 636 -8.49 -42.07 -17.24
N LEU A 637 -9.81 -42.35 -17.32
CA LEU A 637 -10.44 -43.47 -16.61
C LEU A 637 -9.87 -44.75 -17.17
N HIS A 638 -9.18 -45.53 -16.35
CA HIS A 638 -8.87 -46.92 -16.70
C HIS A 638 -10.08 -47.76 -16.26
N ASP A 639 -10.68 -48.50 -17.21
CA ASP A 639 -11.69 -49.49 -16.87
C ASP A 639 -11.05 -50.52 -15.91
N GLU A 640 -11.49 -50.55 -14.67
CA GLU A 640 -11.10 -51.55 -13.68
C GLU A 640 -11.36 -52.98 -14.16
N GLN A 641 -12.09 -53.17 -15.25
CA GLN A 641 -12.39 -54.49 -15.86
C GLN A 641 -11.34 -54.99 -16.86
N ALA A 642 -10.33 -54.18 -17.25
CA ALA A 642 -9.30 -54.60 -18.21
C ALA A 642 -8.04 -55.21 -17.57
N SER A 643 -7.92 -55.20 -16.26
CA SER A 643 -6.78 -55.77 -15.54
C SER A 643 -7.18 -56.83 -14.50
N THR A 644 -7.93 -57.86 -14.92
CA THR A 644 -7.82 -59.16 -14.30
C THR A 644 -6.79 -59.96 -15.08
N PRO A 645 -5.51 -60.00 -14.70
CA PRO A 645 -4.67 -61.08 -15.07
C PRO A 645 -5.20 -62.29 -14.27
N SER A 646 -5.76 -63.25 -14.96
CA SER A 646 -5.83 -64.62 -14.45
C SER A 646 -4.40 -65.10 -14.16
N PHE A 647 -3.94 -64.82 -12.96
CA PHE A 647 -2.71 -65.38 -12.40
C PHE A 647 -2.99 -65.97 -11.03
N GLU A 648 -2.73 -67.24 -10.92
CA GLU A 648 -2.72 -68.04 -9.69
C GLU A 648 -2.00 -67.29 -8.57
N ALA A 649 -2.57 -67.39 -7.37
CA ALA A 649 -2.04 -66.78 -6.16
C ALA A 649 -0.63 -67.35 -5.84
N GLU A 650 0.39 -66.67 -6.30
CA GLU A 650 1.75 -66.85 -5.83
C GLU A 650 2.13 -65.60 -5.03
N GLN A 651 2.29 -65.77 -3.74
CA GLN A 651 2.88 -64.95 -2.69
C GLN A 651 3.10 -63.47 -3.05
N ILE A 652 2.17 -62.64 -2.57
CA ILE A 652 2.30 -61.18 -2.59
C ILE A 652 3.47 -60.86 -1.64
N ASP A 653 4.62 -60.55 -2.23
CA ASP A 653 5.73 -59.88 -1.57
C ASP A 653 5.29 -58.47 -1.17
N GLU A 654 5.20 -58.18 0.16
CA GLU A 654 4.65 -56.95 0.75
C GLU A 654 5.41 -55.65 0.34
N GLY A 655 6.23 -55.70 -0.70
CA GLY A 655 7.08 -54.59 -1.15
C GLY A 655 6.73 -53.92 -2.48
N ARG A 656 5.74 -54.40 -3.25
CA ARG A 656 5.54 -53.98 -4.63
C ARG A 656 4.21 -53.29 -4.85
N ILE A 657 4.06 -52.07 -4.35
CA ILE A 657 2.94 -51.16 -4.72
C ILE A 657 3.44 -50.30 -5.86
N ASP A 658 3.11 -50.66 -7.10
CA ASP A 658 3.27 -49.76 -8.25
C ASP A 658 2.01 -48.83 -8.26
N THR A 659 2.17 -47.64 -7.70
CA THR A 659 1.09 -46.65 -7.54
C THR A 659 0.96 -45.76 -8.76
N SER A 660 1.55 -46.10 -9.91
CA SER A 660 1.40 -45.31 -11.13
C SER A 660 -0.01 -45.46 -11.67
N ARG A 661 -0.77 -44.35 -11.69
CA ARG A 661 -2.15 -44.28 -12.20
C ARG A 661 -2.22 -43.90 -13.66
N ASP A 662 -1.12 -43.64 -14.37
CA ASP A 662 -1.03 -43.17 -15.75
C ASP A 662 -1.94 -41.94 -16.04
N SER A 663 -2.18 -41.11 -15.02
CA SER A 663 -3.00 -39.88 -15.14
C SER A 663 -2.34 -38.85 -16.07
N TYR A 664 -3.16 -37.95 -16.67
CA TYR A 664 -2.60 -36.87 -17.50
C TYR A 664 -1.58 -36.00 -16.73
N LEU A 665 -1.75 -35.87 -15.42
CA LEU A 665 -0.79 -35.13 -14.56
C LEU A 665 0.53 -35.89 -14.46
N GLU A 666 0.50 -37.21 -14.31
CA GLU A 666 1.71 -38.05 -14.32
C GLU A 666 2.39 -38.05 -15.68
N MET A 667 1.62 -38.14 -16.77
CA MET A 667 2.17 -38.06 -18.13
C MET A 667 2.87 -36.71 -18.36
N ALA A 668 2.25 -35.62 -17.93
CA ALA A 668 2.85 -34.27 -17.99
C ALA A 668 4.14 -34.21 -17.14
N GLY A 669 4.12 -34.76 -15.92
CA GLY A 669 5.28 -34.81 -15.03
C GLY A 669 6.43 -35.64 -15.63
N LYS A 670 6.14 -36.80 -16.19
CA LYS A 670 7.13 -37.64 -16.89
C LYS A 670 7.70 -36.91 -18.12
N ALA A 671 6.87 -36.16 -18.88
CA ALA A 671 7.31 -35.39 -20.04
C ALA A 671 8.21 -34.20 -19.67
N VAL A 672 7.95 -33.53 -18.53
CA VAL A 672 8.76 -32.41 -18.03
C VAL A 672 10.02 -32.86 -17.30
N ASN A 673 10.03 -34.10 -16.79
CA ASN A 673 11.12 -34.62 -15.95
C ASN A 673 12.53 -34.47 -16.56
N PRO A 674 12.77 -34.70 -17.87
CA PRO A 674 14.11 -34.53 -18.46
C PRO A 674 14.70 -33.12 -18.25
N VAL A 675 13.84 -32.08 -18.13
CA VAL A 675 14.27 -30.71 -17.80
C VAL A 675 14.62 -30.58 -16.32
N MET A 676 13.99 -31.39 -15.45
CA MET A 676 14.19 -31.35 -14.00
C MET A 676 15.30 -32.29 -13.51
N GLU A 677 15.68 -33.25 -14.32
CA GLU A 677 16.73 -34.25 -14.02
C GLU A 677 18.10 -33.62 -13.65
N PRO A 678 18.57 -32.54 -14.30
CA PRO A 678 19.79 -31.82 -13.88
C PRO A 678 19.78 -31.29 -12.45
N ALA A 679 18.58 -31.05 -11.88
CA ALA A 679 18.40 -30.69 -10.47
C ALA A 679 18.26 -31.89 -9.53
N GLY A 680 18.39 -33.12 -10.04
CA GLY A 680 18.29 -34.36 -9.28
C GLY A 680 16.86 -34.79 -8.95
N PHE A 681 15.85 -34.33 -9.72
CA PHE A 681 14.45 -34.68 -9.46
C PHE A 681 14.01 -35.92 -10.20
N HIS A 682 13.36 -36.81 -9.49
CA HIS A 682 12.64 -37.93 -10.03
C HIS A 682 11.24 -37.46 -10.51
N TRP A 683 10.64 -38.17 -11.47
CA TRP A 683 9.34 -37.80 -12.05
C TRP A 683 8.23 -37.56 -10.99
N ARG A 684 8.21 -38.37 -9.91
CA ARG A 684 7.26 -38.18 -8.79
C ARG A 684 7.38 -36.79 -8.15
N ALA A 685 8.60 -36.32 -7.94
CA ALA A 685 8.86 -34.98 -7.43
C ALA A 685 8.36 -33.90 -8.41
N THR A 686 8.55 -34.12 -9.71
CA THR A 686 8.06 -33.21 -10.77
C THR A 686 6.52 -33.16 -10.81
N VAL A 687 5.84 -34.30 -10.69
CA VAL A 687 4.38 -34.40 -10.60
C VAL A 687 3.86 -33.63 -9.39
N ALA A 688 4.47 -33.83 -8.21
CA ALA A 688 4.08 -33.15 -6.98
C ALA A 688 4.22 -31.61 -7.11
N VAL A 689 5.28 -31.13 -7.78
CA VAL A 689 5.45 -29.68 -8.07
C VAL A 689 4.33 -29.15 -8.97
N LEU A 690 3.93 -29.90 -10.00
CA LEU A 690 2.85 -29.53 -10.90
C LEU A 690 1.48 -29.54 -10.18
N ALA A 691 1.22 -30.56 -9.35
CA ALA A 691 0.02 -30.62 -8.52
C ALA A 691 -0.08 -29.44 -7.55
N GLY A 692 1.04 -28.92 -7.06
CA GLY A 692 1.11 -27.75 -6.17
C GLY A 692 0.88 -26.38 -6.84
N ILE A 693 0.45 -26.33 -8.10
CA ILE A 693 0.17 -25.07 -8.80
C ILE A 693 -1.00 -24.28 -8.15
N PRO A 694 -2.15 -24.87 -7.84
CA PRO A 694 -3.24 -24.17 -7.18
C PRO A 694 -2.86 -23.69 -5.77
N ALA A 695 -2.29 -24.57 -4.97
CA ALA A 695 -1.89 -24.31 -3.58
C ALA A 695 -0.65 -25.14 -3.23
N LYS A 696 0.28 -24.56 -2.49
CA LYS A 696 1.60 -25.18 -2.22
C LYS A 696 1.54 -26.35 -1.26
N GLU A 697 0.53 -26.38 -0.43
CA GLU A 697 0.24 -27.47 0.52
C GLU A 697 0.02 -28.81 -0.21
N ILE A 698 -0.59 -28.78 -1.39
CA ILE A 698 -0.89 -29.95 -2.21
C ILE A 698 0.37 -30.73 -2.60
N VAL A 699 1.55 -30.10 -2.60
CA VAL A 699 2.80 -30.80 -2.88
C VAL A 699 3.05 -31.96 -1.90
N VAL A 700 2.78 -31.77 -0.60
CA VAL A 700 2.98 -32.80 0.43
C VAL A 700 1.96 -33.92 0.27
N SER A 701 0.68 -33.59 0.10
CA SER A 701 -0.39 -34.57 -0.13
C SER A 701 -0.13 -35.37 -1.39
N SER A 702 0.29 -34.72 -2.49
CA SER A 702 0.67 -35.42 -3.73
C SER A 702 1.86 -36.37 -3.56
N LEU A 703 2.88 -35.98 -2.78
CA LEU A 703 3.95 -36.86 -2.43
C LEU A 703 3.44 -38.07 -1.60
N GLY A 704 2.52 -37.79 -0.66
CA GLY A 704 1.83 -38.84 0.11
C GLY A 704 1.20 -39.88 -0.82
N VAL A 705 0.31 -39.46 -1.69
CA VAL A 705 -0.37 -40.35 -2.65
C VAL A 705 0.61 -41.11 -3.55
N LEU A 706 1.64 -40.43 -4.09
CA LEU A 706 2.61 -41.03 -5.01
C LEU A 706 3.57 -42.07 -4.36
N TYR A 707 3.78 -41.95 -3.03
CA TYR A 707 4.70 -42.88 -2.33
C TYR A 707 4.01 -43.92 -1.44
N THR A 708 2.77 -43.66 -1.00
CA THR A 708 2.07 -44.54 -0.04
C THR A 708 0.71 -45.03 -0.55
N GLY A 709 0.14 -44.38 -1.56
CA GLY A 709 -1.20 -44.67 -2.10
C GLY A 709 -2.35 -44.01 -1.33
N ASP A 710 -2.08 -43.40 -0.16
CA ASP A 710 -3.07 -42.78 0.71
C ASP A 710 -2.82 -41.28 0.83
N GLU A 711 -3.89 -40.45 0.95
CA GLU A 711 -3.80 -39.01 1.13
C GLU A 711 -3.50 -38.63 2.59
N GLU A 712 -3.96 -39.41 3.56
CA GLU A 712 -3.81 -39.16 5.01
C GLU A 712 -2.72 -40.08 5.64
N VAL A 713 -1.48 -39.93 5.21
CA VAL A 713 -0.41 -40.72 5.82
C VAL A 713 0.33 -39.90 6.86
N ALA A 714 0.57 -40.51 8.05
CA ALA A 714 1.41 -39.89 9.06
C ALA A 714 2.79 -39.52 8.47
N GLU A 715 3.26 -38.27 8.72
CA GLU A 715 4.52 -37.73 8.19
C GLU A 715 5.72 -38.65 8.40
N SER A 716 5.72 -39.46 9.50
CA SER A 716 6.74 -40.43 9.80
C SER A 716 6.82 -41.57 8.77
N LYS A 717 5.67 -42.11 8.34
CA LYS A 717 5.61 -43.18 7.32
C LYS A 717 6.01 -42.65 5.93
N LEU A 718 5.59 -41.44 5.58
CA LEU A 718 5.97 -40.79 4.32
C LEU A 718 7.49 -40.53 4.30
N SER A 719 8.06 -40.04 5.39
CA SER A 719 9.51 -39.82 5.54
C SER A 719 10.32 -41.07 5.34
N GLU A 720 9.88 -42.25 5.86
CA GLU A 720 10.53 -43.54 5.67
C GLU A 720 10.42 -44.01 4.21
N ARG A 721 9.27 -43.89 3.57
CA ARG A 721 9.03 -44.29 2.19
C ARG A 721 9.84 -43.50 1.18
N ILE A 722 9.97 -42.18 1.39
CA ILE A 722 10.78 -41.29 0.53
C ILE A 722 12.26 -41.65 0.56
N LYS A 723 12.77 -42.19 1.68
CA LYS A 723 14.15 -42.67 1.83
C LYS A 723 14.37 -44.08 1.28
N ALA A 724 13.31 -44.87 1.20
CA ALA A 724 13.42 -46.26 0.78
C ALA A 724 13.88 -46.35 -0.68
N PRO A 725 14.71 -47.37 -1.02
CA PRO A 725 15.09 -47.59 -2.40
C PRO A 725 13.85 -47.90 -3.25
N ASN A 726 13.79 -47.29 -4.41
CA ASN A 726 12.73 -47.56 -5.38
C ASN A 726 12.84 -49.03 -5.85
N PRO A 727 11.77 -49.81 -5.74
CA PRO A 727 11.81 -51.24 -6.08
C PRO A 727 12.15 -51.53 -7.56
N VAL A 728 11.97 -50.56 -8.46
CA VAL A 728 12.26 -50.68 -9.89
C VAL A 728 13.72 -50.32 -10.21
N THR A 729 14.25 -49.25 -9.60
CA THR A 729 15.57 -48.70 -9.93
C THR A 729 16.65 -49.15 -8.95
N GLY A 730 16.28 -49.69 -7.78
CA GLY A 730 17.20 -50.08 -6.71
C GLY A 730 17.89 -48.91 -6.01
N LYS A 731 17.57 -47.65 -6.40
CA LYS A 731 18.13 -46.40 -5.84
C LYS A 731 17.01 -45.60 -5.18
N PRO A 732 17.30 -44.85 -4.12
CA PRO A 732 16.28 -43.97 -3.54
C PRO A 732 15.93 -42.86 -4.53
N ASP A 733 14.64 -42.53 -4.62
CA ASP A 733 14.15 -41.41 -5.47
C ASP A 733 14.63 -40.05 -4.95
N PHE A 734 14.84 -39.94 -3.64
CA PHE A 734 15.42 -38.74 -3.01
C PHE A 734 16.74 -39.14 -2.30
N THR A 735 17.75 -38.34 -2.59
CA THR A 735 19.02 -38.29 -1.83
C THR A 735 19.05 -37.00 -1.00
N SER A 736 19.97 -36.88 -0.04
CA SER A 736 20.13 -35.61 0.71
C SER A 736 20.39 -34.43 -0.22
N ALA A 737 21.15 -34.64 -1.32
CA ALA A 737 21.42 -33.60 -2.32
C ALA A 737 20.15 -33.21 -3.11
N SER A 738 19.36 -34.19 -3.57
CA SER A 738 18.12 -33.90 -4.30
C SER A 738 17.03 -33.32 -3.41
N ALA A 739 16.95 -33.73 -2.15
CA ALA A 739 16.04 -33.17 -1.16
C ALA A 739 16.34 -31.68 -0.89
N LEU A 740 17.62 -31.32 -0.74
CA LEU A 740 18.04 -29.91 -0.58
C LEU A 740 17.72 -29.10 -1.83
N ALA A 741 18.02 -29.61 -3.02
CA ALA A 741 17.70 -28.96 -4.29
C ALA A 741 16.20 -28.78 -4.48
N PHE A 742 15.39 -29.80 -4.07
CA PHE A 742 13.93 -29.69 -4.14
C PHE A 742 13.38 -28.62 -3.21
N MET A 743 13.89 -28.52 -1.97
CA MET A 743 13.50 -27.45 -1.05
C MET A 743 13.85 -26.08 -1.60
N VAL A 744 15.03 -25.90 -2.21
CA VAL A 744 15.44 -24.65 -2.88
C VAL A 744 14.54 -24.33 -4.07
N PHE A 745 14.18 -25.33 -4.86
CA PHE A 745 13.25 -25.16 -5.98
C PHE A 745 11.87 -24.71 -5.48
N VAL A 746 11.31 -25.40 -4.48
CA VAL A 746 10.00 -25.08 -3.90
C VAL A 746 10.00 -23.71 -3.23
N LEU A 747 11.14 -23.27 -2.68
CA LEU A 747 11.29 -21.90 -2.14
C LEU A 747 11.13 -20.85 -3.22
N LEU A 748 11.70 -21.02 -4.40
CA LEU A 748 11.89 -19.96 -5.39
C LEU A 748 10.95 -20.02 -6.59
N TYR A 749 10.35 -21.21 -6.90
CA TYR A 749 9.51 -21.35 -8.08
C TYR A 749 8.25 -20.48 -8.03
N PHE A 750 7.55 -20.39 -9.15
CA PHE A 750 6.43 -19.47 -9.32
C PHE A 750 5.42 -19.54 -8.16
N PRO A 751 4.74 -18.41 -7.87
CA PRO A 751 3.79 -18.31 -6.75
C PRO A 751 2.53 -19.15 -7.00
N CYS A 752 1.75 -19.42 -5.94
CA CYS A 752 0.43 -20.05 -6.07
C CYS A 752 -0.51 -19.21 -6.94
N MET A 753 -1.57 -19.82 -7.49
CA MET A 753 -2.54 -19.12 -8.38
C MET A 753 -3.15 -17.89 -7.73
N ALA A 754 -3.43 -17.92 -6.43
CA ALA A 754 -3.93 -16.75 -5.71
C ALA A 754 -2.95 -15.58 -5.75
N THR A 755 -1.67 -15.84 -5.57
CA THR A 755 -0.62 -14.81 -5.64
C THR A 755 -0.46 -14.27 -7.07
N LEU A 756 -0.53 -15.15 -8.08
CA LEU A 756 -0.48 -14.74 -9.48
C LEU A 756 -1.62 -13.78 -9.84
N VAL A 757 -2.84 -14.11 -9.43
CA VAL A 757 -4.00 -13.23 -9.62
C VAL A 757 -3.82 -11.90 -8.88
N ALA A 758 -3.26 -11.92 -7.67
CA ALA A 758 -2.94 -10.69 -6.94
C ALA A 758 -1.93 -9.82 -7.71
N ILE A 759 -0.86 -10.42 -8.27
CA ILE A 759 0.13 -9.71 -9.10
C ILE A 759 -0.56 -9.06 -10.28
N VAL A 760 -1.36 -9.80 -11.06
CA VAL A 760 -2.05 -9.27 -12.26
C VAL A 760 -3.00 -8.13 -11.89
N LYS A 761 -3.80 -8.29 -10.82
CA LYS A 761 -4.76 -7.26 -10.37
C LYS A 761 -4.07 -6.00 -9.84
N GLU A 762 -3.00 -6.15 -9.07
CA GLU A 762 -2.30 -4.99 -8.47
C GLU A 762 -1.38 -4.25 -9.47
N THR A 763 -0.88 -4.95 -10.49
CA THR A 763 -0.08 -4.32 -11.55
C THR A 763 -0.94 -3.78 -12.70
N GLY A 764 -2.19 -4.25 -12.84
CA GLY A 764 -3.11 -3.88 -13.92
C GLY A 764 -2.76 -4.48 -15.28
N HIS A 765 -1.76 -5.38 -15.37
CA HIS A 765 -1.30 -5.96 -16.63
C HIS A 765 -0.90 -7.43 -16.49
N TRP A 766 -1.50 -8.32 -17.30
CA TRP A 766 -1.23 -9.77 -17.26
C TRP A 766 0.23 -10.14 -17.55
N GLY A 767 0.96 -9.30 -18.30
CA GLY A 767 2.38 -9.51 -18.63
C GLY A 767 3.30 -9.59 -17.42
N TYR A 768 3.02 -8.87 -16.32
CA TYR A 768 3.79 -8.98 -15.08
C TYR A 768 3.54 -10.32 -14.38
N GLY A 769 2.32 -10.86 -14.47
CA GLY A 769 2.02 -12.20 -13.98
C GLY A 769 2.81 -13.26 -14.74
N LEU A 770 2.80 -13.22 -16.07
CA LEU A 770 3.57 -14.15 -16.91
C LEU A 770 5.07 -14.01 -16.65
N PHE A 771 5.58 -12.78 -16.56
CA PHE A 771 6.97 -12.52 -16.21
C PHE A 771 7.34 -13.17 -14.87
N SER A 772 6.50 -13.01 -13.84
CA SER A 772 6.71 -13.63 -12.53
C SER A 772 6.79 -15.16 -12.61
N VAL A 773 5.89 -15.81 -13.36
CA VAL A 773 5.89 -17.26 -13.56
C VAL A 773 7.20 -17.72 -14.20
N VAL A 774 7.55 -17.15 -15.35
CA VAL A 774 8.73 -17.56 -16.13
C VAL A 774 10.02 -17.24 -15.36
N TYR A 775 10.15 -16.02 -14.84
CA TYR A 775 11.34 -15.57 -14.17
C TYR A 775 11.60 -16.36 -12.87
N ASN A 776 10.59 -16.49 -12.00
CA ASN A 776 10.75 -17.20 -10.73
C ASN A 776 11.05 -18.69 -10.95
N THR A 777 10.40 -19.33 -11.94
CA THR A 777 10.68 -20.75 -12.28
C THR A 777 12.09 -20.92 -12.83
N ALA A 778 12.55 -20.02 -13.70
CA ALA A 778 13.92 -20.07 -14.24
C ALA A 778 14.98 -19.88 -13.12
N VAL A 779 14.77 -18.92 -12.22
CA VAL A 779 15.65 -18.70 -11.06
C VAL A 779 15.64 -19.91 -10.14
N ALA A 780 14.46 -20.49 -9.87
CA ALA A 780 14.32 -21.67 -9.03
C ALA A 780 15.05 -22.87 -9.61
N TRP A 781 14.87 -23.11 -10.91
CA TRP A 781 15.56 -24.20 -11.61
C TRP A 781 17.07 -24.04 -11.56
N LEU A 782 17.57 -22.85 -11.89
CA LEU A 782 19.01 -22.57 -11.86
C LEU A 782 19.59 -22.76 -10.45
N ALA A 783 18.90 -22.22 -9.43
CA ALA A 783 19.34 -22.36 -8.04
C ALA A 783 19.32 -23.82 -7.58
N ALA A 784 18.30 -24.60 -7.96
CA ALA A 784 18.20 -26.02 -7.63
C ALA A 784 19.32 -26.84 -8.29
N VAL A 785 19.60 -26.61 -9.58
CA VAL A 785 20.69 -27.25 -10.30
C VAL A 785 22.05 -26.96 -9.63
N ILE A 786 22.31 -25.69 -9.34
CA ILE A 786 23.55 -25.28 -8.65
C ILE A 786 23.65 -25.97 -7.28
N THR A 787 22.56 -25.97 -6.50
CA THR A 787 22.52 -26.58 -5.18
C THR A 787 22.78 -28.09 -5.28
N TYR A 788 22.15 -28.77 -6.23
CA TYR A 788 22.33 -30.21 -6.46
C TYR A 788 23.78 -30.56 -6.81
N GLN A 789 24.35 -29.83 -7.78
CA GLN A 789 25.73 -30.06 -8.21
C GLN A 789 26.73 -29.81 -7.08
N ILE A 790 26.55 -28.74 -6.28
CA ILE A 790 27.41 -28.47 -5.11
C ILE A 790 27.26 -29.57 -4.07
N ALA A 791 26.03 -30.02 -3.78
CA ALA A 791 25.75 -31.03 -2.77
C ALA A 791 26.25 -32.44 -3.15
N ILE A 792 26.46 -32.74 -4.43
CA ILE A 792 27.09 -33.96 -4.89
C ILE A 792 28.61 -33.91 -4.72
N TRP A 793 29.20 -32.71 -4.83
CA TRP A 793 30.65 -32.51 -4.70
C TRP A 793 31.14 -32.50 -3.26
N LEU A 794 30.25 -32.17 -2.32
CA LEU A 794 30.51 -32.18 -0.86
C LEU A 794 30.21 -33.53 -0.25
#